data_0a7a90279dc9292548b5adef9e24a791
#
_entry.id   0a7a90279dc9292548b5adef9e24a791
#
_cell.length_a   1.000
_cell.length_b   1.000
_cell.length_c   1.000
_cell.angle_alpha   90.00
_cell.angle_beta   90.00
_cell.angle_gamma   90.00
#
_symmetry.space_group_name_H-M   'P 1'
#
loop_
_entity.id
_entity.type
_entity.pdbx_description
1 polymer ?
#
loop_
_entity_poly.entity_id
_entity_poly.type
_entity_poly.pdbx_seq_one_letter_code
_entity_poly.pdbx_strand_id
1 'polypeptide(L)'
;VLALLSLAACTEIPGDKSKPEWKESASGVWEISVGKPEKLNLLSELGLHPKWDAINAMPKADLPVDRDEIRFEEVDGKTYIRFPLDKGEKIFGLGLNFKTVEQRGRILELHVDHYGGKDNGRTHAPVPFFVSSKGYGAFINSARYIKAYVGTGVRKDTKNPPEVQDRNTDPGWSAQPYSDNLEFLVPAEGVEVVLFAGQDMQDVVRRFNLFNGGGVLPPKWGLGFWHRVPTLFTDRQVQDEIAEFRKRGFPLTVIGLEPGWMSRAYPCTYEWDATRFPEPGKFVNDLLQKHIRTNLWFNPGVSPECEIRDSIEPYTASHTEWNGLVPDYRMPEARRIMLDHFKKHQLDLGVSGYKMDENDGYDNWLWPDVATFPSGTSAEQMRQIYGSLMQRMTTDLYHEKNQRTYGLVRAGNAGTSSFPYVIYNDYYNHRDFITALINSSFIGVLWTPEVRASKTSEEWLRRMQTVCFSPVAMLDAWADGTKPWSFPDVEKQVNEISLLRMRLIPYLYTAFAGYAFEGTPPMRAMNLEPGYAADEQIEKGKLDGTENPYAMAVKREVKDQFMVGENLLVAPLFAGETERKVILPQGRWYDFYTGKLAGEGEVITVSPGLDRIPVYVKDGGIVPLCPPITELDGTKLPLEIRHYGSKPGTFRLYDDDGETYNYEKGEYTYLTITVDVAPDGSKQGKVSVPEGREIWSYNGEYTFRYMTE
;
A
#
# COMPACT_ATOMS: atom_id res chain seq x y z
N VAL A 1 7.37 66.17 -3.18
CA VAL A 1 6.57 65.03 -2.69
C VAL A 1 7.47 63.81 -2.73
N LEU A 2 8.05 63.46 -1.58
CA LEU A 2 8.90 62.28 -1.41
C LEU A 2 7.99 61.07 -1.21
N ALA A 3 8.14 60.06 -2.04
CA ALA A 3 7.57 58.75 -1.83
C ALA A 3 8.54 57.90 -0.99
N LEU A 4 8.10 57.52 0.22
CA LEU A 4 8.81 56.55 1.07
C LEU A 4 8.57 55.13 0.51
N LEU A 5 9.63 54.50 0.05
CA LEU A 5 9.72 53.07 -0.17
C LEU A 5 9.90 52.39 1.20
N SER A 6 8.87 51.71 1.67
CA SER A 6 9.04 50.80 2.81
C SER A 6 9.69 49.49 2.34
N LEU A 7 10.97 49.33 2.69
CA LEU A 7 11.60 48.00 2.69
C LEU A 7 10.94 47.20 3.81
N ALA A 8 10.24 46.15 3.44
CA ALA A 8 9.87 45.11 4.38
C ALA A 8 11.16 44.39 4.79
N ALA A 9 11.61 44.64 6.00
CA ALA A 9 12.70 43.93 6.62
C ALA A 9 12.17 42.55 7.02
N CYS A 10 12.81 41.49 6.55
CA CYS A 10 12.66 40.17 7.13
C CYS A 10 13.08 40.25 8.60
N THR A 11 12.11 40.09 9.51
CA THR A 11 12.41 40.01 10.94
C THR A 11 12.86 38.59 11.25
N GLU A 12 14.14 38.47 11.62
CA GLU A 12 14.64 37.29 12.29
C GLU A 12 13.89 37.06 13.61
N ILE A 13 13.49 35.85 13.88
CA ILE A 13 12.77 35.45 15.10
C ILE A 13 13.68 35.64 16.31
N PRO A 14 13.29 36.43 17.35
CA PRO A 14 14.07 36.56 18.59
C PRO A 14 13.73 35.40 19.53
N GLY A 15 14.56 34.39 19.59
CA GLY A 15 14.49 33.30 20.54
C GLY A 15 15.52 32.25 20.25
N ASP A 16 16.38 31.99 21.20
CA ASP A 16 17.55 31.11 21.27
C ASP A 16 18.11 30.58 19.93
N LYS A 17 19.26 31.18 19.57
CA LYS A 17 19.83 31.15 18.23
C LYS A 17 20.85 30.03 18.05
N SER A 18 20.45 28.80 18.15
CA SER A 18 21.12 27.71 17.41
C SER A 18 20.40 27.56 16.07
N LYS A 19 21.08 27.80 14.96
CA LYS A 19 20.58 27.50 13.62
C LYS A 19 20.16 26.03 13.64
N PRO A 20 18.94 25.66 13.21
CA PRO A 20 18.55 24.24 13.22
C PRO A 20 19.56 23.44 12.39
N GLU A 21 20.09 22.37 13.01
CA GLU A 21 21.12 21.54 12.38
C GLU A 21 20.57 20.14 12.07
N TRP A 22 20.98 19.62 10.92
CA TRP A 22 20.70 18.25 10.54
C TRP A 22 21.51 17.29 11.41
N LYS A 23 20.81 16.37 12.06
CA LYS A 23 21.40 15.30 12.87
C LYS A 23 21.31 13.99 12.10
N GLU A 24 22.43 13.32 11.90
CA GLU A 24 22.43 11.94 11.38
C GLU A 24 22.00 10.99 12.50
N SER A 25 20.89 10.28 12.28
CA SER A 25 20.31 9.33 13.24
C SER A 25 20.70 7.88 12.93
N ALA A 26 20.95 7.59 11.64
CA ALA A 26 21.46 6.31 11.16
C ALA A 26 22.10 6.51 9.76
N SER A 27 22.75 5.46 9.25
CA SER A 27 23.36 5.50 7.92
C SER A 27 22.35 5.89 6.84
N GLY A 28 22.53 7.07 6.24
CA GLY A 28 21.65 7.60 5.20
C GLY A 28 20.32 8.16 5.73
N VAL A 29 20.22 8.49 7.02
CA VAL A 29 19.02 9.09 7.62
C VAL A 29 19.42 10.31 8.45
N TRP A 30 18.86 11.48 8.12
CA TRP A 30 19.08 12.75 8.84
C TRP A 30 17.75 13.35 9.28
N GLU A 31 17.72 13.90 10.47
CA GLU A 31 16.55 14.54 11.06
C GLU A 31 16.84 16.01 11.37
N ILE A 32 15.84 16.86 11.21
CA ILE A 32 15.87 18.28 11.61
C ILE A 32 14.53 18.67 12.21
N SER A 33 14.59 19.46 13.29
CA SER A 33 13.42 20.15 13.85
C SER A 33 13.52 21.64 13.56
N VAL A 34 12.50 22.16 12.88
CA VAL A 34 12.45 23.58 12.46
C VAL A 34 11.32 24.28 13.22
N GLY A 35 11.58 25.47 13.74
CA GLY A 35 10.59 26.25 14.48
C GLY A 35 10.15 25.57 15.78
N LYS A 36 8.84 25.47 15.99
CA LYS A 36 8.22 24.79 17.14
C LYS A 36 7.34 23.64 16.65
N PRO A 37 7.91 22.46 16.39
CA PRO A 37 7.11 21.30 15.97
C PRO A 37 6.01 20.97 16.98
N GLU A 38 4.85 20.58 16.48
CA GLU A 38 3.74 20.13 17.32
C GLU A 38 4.07 18.76 17.91
N LYS A 39 3.64 18.51 19.16
CA LYS A 39 3.83 17.21 19.82
C LYS A 39 3.05 16.09 19.11
N LEU A 40 1.87 16.42 18.58
CA LEU A 40 1.08 15.51 17.78
C LEU A 40 1.54 15.60 16.32
N ASN A 41 2.11 14.53 15.83
CA ASN A 41 2.48 14.34 14.44
C ASN A 41 1.96 12.98 13.93
N LEU A 42 2.30 12.59 12.71
CA LEU A 42 1.79 11.34 12.11
C LEU A 42 2.26 10.06 12.82
N LEU A 43 3.40 10.09 13.51
CA LEU A 43 4.01 8.92 14.13
C LEU A 43 3.83 8.84 15.65
N SER A 44 3.56 9.98 16.32
CA SER A 44 3.64 10.11 17.79
C SER A 44 2.72 9.17 18.57
N GLU A 45 1.57 8.77 17.99
CA GLU A 45 0.57 7.91 18.66
C GLU A 45 0.67 6.43 18.23
N LEU A 46 1.61 6.09 17.34
CA LEU A 46 1.64 4.76 16.73
C LEU A 46 2.56 3.76 17.45
N GLY A 47 3.39 4.24 18.39
CA GLY A 47 4.32 3.37 19.14
C GLY A 47 5.29 2.62 18.25
N LEU A 48 5.74 3.24 17.18
CA LEU A 48 6.65 2.64 16.21
C LEU A 48 8.08 2.63 16.73
N HIS A 49 8.82 1.60 16.35
CA HIS A 49 10.23 1.46 16.65
C HIS A 49 11.02 1.32 15.35
N PRO A 50 11.77 2.37 14.95
CA PRO A 50 12.62 2.28 13.77
C PRO A 50 13.61 1.12 13.88
N LYS A 51 13.79 0.39 12.77
CA LYS A 51 14.71 -0.76 12.69
C LYS A 51 16.13 -0.28 12.35
N TRP A 52 16.75 0.41 13.31
CA TRP A 52 18.07 1.05 13.16
C TRP A 52 19.16 0.08 12.70
N ASP A 53 19.19 -1.15 13.24
CA ASP A 53 20.18 -2.15 12.86
C ASP A 53 20.05 -2.53 11.37
N ALA A 54 18.81 -2.70 10.89
CA ALA A 54 18.56 -3.00 9.47
C ALA A 54 18.93 -1.82 8.58
N ILE A 55 18.62 -0.57 8.98
CA ILE A 55 19.01 0.64 8.26
C ILE A 55 20.55 0.76 8.19
N ASN A 56 21.24 0.55 9.31
CA ASN A 56 22.70 0.64 9.38
C ASN A 56 23.41 -0.49 8.61
N ALA A 57 22.74 -1.62 8.40
CA ALA A 57 23.25 -2.72 7.57
C ALA A 57 23.10 -2.48 6.05
N MET A 58 22.28 -1.48 5.64
CA MET A 58 22.14 -1.13 4.24
C MET A 58 23.41 -0.50 3.67
N PRO A 59 23.61 -0.57 2.34
CA PRO A 59 24.73 0.09 1.70
C PRO A 59 24.81 1.57 2.04
N LYS A 60 26.01 2.09 2.27
CA LYS A 60 26.21 3.53 2.50
C LYS A 60 25.78 4.30 1.25
N ALA A 61 25.12 5.41 1.45
CA ALA A 61 24.73 6.32 0.39
C ALA A 61 24.96 7.77 0.85
N ASP A 62 25.52 8.57 -0.03
CA ASP A 62 25.66 10.00 0.17
C ASP A 62 24.37 10.69 -0.25
N LEU A 63 24.04 11.78 0.43
CA LEU A 63 22.87 12.58 0.07
C LEU A 63 23.19 13.40 -1.20
N PRO A 64 22.46 13.21 -2.31
CA PRO A 64 22.75 13.89 -3.58
C PRO A 64 22.27 15.35 -3.63
N VAL A 65 21.67 15.85 -2.57
CA VAL A 65 21.25 17.25 -2.40
C VAL A 65 22.04 17.87 -1.26
N ASP A 66 22.51 19.12 -1.47
CA ASP A 66 23.15 19.87 -0.39
C ASP A 66 22.09 20.28 0.64
N ARG A 67 22.26 19.85 1.88
CA ARG A 67 21.36 20.17 3.00
C ARG A 67 21.29 21.68 3.26
N ASP A 68 22.34 22.42 2.97
CA ASP A 68 22.37 23.88 3.10
C ASP A 68 21.58 24.59 1.99
N GLU A 69 21.22 23.91 0.91
CA GLU A 69 20.33 24.42 -0.13
C GLU A 69 18.84 24.17 0.17
N ILE A 70 18.51 23.30 1.12
CA ILE A 70 17.15 23.13 1.63
C ILE A 70 16.81 24.32 2.50
N ARG A 71 15.75 25.05 2.13
CA ARG A 71 15.36 26.29 2.81
C ARG A 71 14.15 26.05 3.69
N PHE A 72 14.18 26.69 4.86
CA PHE A 72 13.08 26.74 5.80
C PHE A 72 12.80 28.21 6.12
N GLU A 73 11.55 28.61 5.99
CA GLU A 73 11.10 29.99 6.21
C GLU A 73 9.75 29.97 6.95
N GLU A 74 9.46 31.04 7.70
CA GLU A 74 8.12 31.28 8.21
C GLU A 74 7.35 32.15 7.21
N VAL A 75 6.13 31.76 6.87
CA VAL A 75 5.24 32.49 5.99
C VAL A 75 3.84 32.53 6.63
N ASP A 76 3.42 33.70 7.11
CA ASP A 76 2.11 33.91 7.74
C ASP A 76 1.77 32.88 8.86
N GLY A 77 2.72 32.63 9.76
CA GLY A 77 2.59 31.68 10.87
C GLY A 77 2.62 30.21 10.46
N LYS A 78 3.06 29.93 9.22
CA LYS A 78 3.21 28.57 8.67
C LYS A 78 4.66 28.29 8.36
N THR A 79 5.04 27.04 8.38
CA THR A 79 6.38 26.60 7.96
C THR A 79 6.39 26.33 6.47
N TYR A 80 7.24 27.06 5.75
CA TYR A 80 7.55 26.86 4.35
C TYR A 80 8.86 26.09 4.22
N ILE A 81 8.87 25.08 3.33
CA ILE A 81 10.05 24.25 3.06
C ILE A 81 10.27 24.22 1.55
N ARG A 82 11.53 24.37 1.12
CA ARG A 82 11.91 24.33 -0.29
C ARG A 82 13.10 23.41 -0.51
N PHE A 83 12.91 22.43 -1.38
CA PHE A 83 13.97 21.57 -1.91
C PHE A 83 14.35 22.03 -3.32
N PRO A 84 15.65 22.14 -3.66
CA PRO A 84 16.06 22.38 -5.04
C PRO A 84 15.83 21.13 -5.88
N LEU A 85 15.42 21.28 -7.14
CA LEU A 85 15.28 20.20 -8.11
C LEU A 85 16.21 20.44 -9.31
N ASP A 86 16.86 19.40 -9.79
CA ASP A 86 17.61 19.44 -11.04
C ASP A 86 16.67 19.40 -12.26
N LYS A 87 17.19 19.85 -13.40
CA LYS A 87 16.50 19.70 -14.69
C LYS A 87 16.31 18.19 -14.98
N GLY A 88 15.07 17.78 -15.21
CA GLY A 88 14.73 16.38 -15.50
C GLY A 88 14.64 15.48 -14.28
N GLU A 89 14.88 15.99 -13.06
CA GLU A 89 14.63 15.23 -11.83
C GLU A 89 13.15 14.90 -11.67
N LYS A 90 12.86 13.63 -11.39
CA LYS A 90 11.49 13.10 -11.21
C LYS A 90 11.19 12.94 -9.73
N ILE A 91 9.93 13.19 -9.35
CA ILE A 91 9.44 13.10 -7.97
C ILE A 91 8.29 12.10 -7.92
N PHE A 92 8.39 11.14 -7.02
CA PHE A 92 7.40 10.08 -6.77
C PHE A 92 6.88 10.15 -5.34
N GLY A 93 5.78 9.46 -5.06
CA GLY A 93 5.17 9.44 -3.72
C GLY A 93 4.13 10.53 -3.51
N LEU A 94 4.16 11.23 -2.37
CA LEU A 94 3.20 12.26 -1.98
C LEU A 94 1.75 11.77 -2.02
N GLY A 95 1.52 10.62 -1.39
CA GLY A 95 0.20 10.03 -1.22
C GLY A 95 -0.15 8.94 -2.22
N LEU A 96 -1.26 8.26 -1.93
CA LEU A 96 -1.82 7.19 -2.76
C LEU A 96 -2.58 7.81 -3.93
N ASN A 97 -1.87 8.05 -5.04
CA ASN A 97 -2.40 8.63 -6.26
C ASN A 97 -2.88 7.53 -7.22
N PHE A 98 -3.92 7.81 -8.01
CA PHE A 98 -4.62 6.83 -8.85
C PHE A 98 -4.47 7.09 -10.36
N LYS A 99 -4.04 8.28 -10.76
CA LYS A 99 -3.95 8.69 -12.17
C LYS A 99 -2.52 8.87 -12.65
N THR A 100 -1.62 9.30 -11.76
CA THR A 100 -0.28 9.76 -12.11
C THR A 100 0.73 9.12 -11.16
N VAL A 101 1.86 8.65 -11.67
CA VAL A 101 2.94 8.04 -10.88
C VAL A 101 4.01 9.08 -10.56
N GLU A 102 4.52 9.83 -11.55
CA GLU A 102 5.49 10.90 -11.39
C GLU A 102 4.77 12.23 -11.10
N GLN A 103 5.06 12.85 -9.96
CA GLN A 103 4.27 13.96 -9.41
C GLN A 103 4.75 15.35 -9.83
N ARG A 104 5.91 15.50 -10.48
CA ARG A 104 6.43 16.81 -10.87
C ARG A 104 5.45 17.55 -11.79
N GLY A 105 5.23 18.84 -11.53
CA GLY A 105 4.27 19.67 -12.23
C GLY A 105 2.89 19.73 -11.56
N ARG A 106 2.73 19.15 -10.35
CA ARG A 106 1.45 19.07 -9.66
C ARG A 106 1.40 19.93 -8.40
N ILE A 107 0.18 20.32 -8.03
CA ILE A 107 -0.14 20.91 -6.73
C ILE A 107 -1.03 19.91 -5.98
N LEU A 108 -0.59 19.50 -4.78
CA LEU A 108 -1.26 18.49 -3.98
C LEU A 108 -1.64 19.06 -2.61
N GLU A 109 -2.88 18.81 -2.19
CA GLU A 109 -3.37 19.08 -0.84
C GLU A 109 -3.45 17.76 -0.08
N LEU A 110 -2.46 17.49 0.79
CA LEU A 110 -2.31 16.18 1.43
C LEU A 110 -3.30 16.03 2.59
N HIS A 111 -4.50 15.57 2.25
CA HIS A 111 -5.59 15.30 3.19
C HIS A 111 -6.01 13.84 3.12
N VAL A 112 -6.29 13.23 4.28
CA VAL A 112 -7.10 12.02 4.31
C VAL A 112 -8.49 12.35 3.81
N ASP A 113 -8.90 11.70 2.73
CA ASP A 113 -10.21 11.85 2.10
C ASP A 113 -10.55 10.61 1.26
N HIS A 114 -11.82 10.44 0.96
CA HIS A 114 -12.25 9.43 0.00
C HIS A 114 -11.85 9.84 -1.41
N TYR A 115 -11.13 8.96 -2.11
CA TYR A 115 -10.76 9.21 -3.49
C TYR A 115 -12.00 9.19 -4.40
N GLY A 116 -12.31 10.32 -4.98
CA GLY A 116 -13.48 10.53 -5.84
C GLY A 116 -13.16 10.70 -7.33
N GLY A 117 -12.00 10.22 -7.80
CA GLY A 117 -11.63 10.28 -9.23
C GLY A 117 -10.67 11.40 -9.62
N LYS A 118 -10.14 12.17 -8.67
CA LYS A 118 -9.19 13.27 -8.92
C LYS A 118 -7.94 13.11 -8.08
N ASP A 119 -6.78 13.13 -8.71
CA ASP A 119 -5.49 13.20 -8.03
C ASP A 119 -5.16 14.66 -7.68
N ASN A 120 -5.57 15.12 -6.53
CA ASN A 120 -5.31 16.45 -6.01
C ASN A 120 -4.63 16.44 -4.62
N GLY A 121 -4.18 15.27 -4.15
CA GLY A 121 -3.61 15.08 -2.82
C GLY A 121 -4.62 14.63 -1.77
N ARG A 122 -5.93 14.77 -2.03
CA ARG A 122 -7.00 14.22 -1.18
C ARG A 122 -7.19 12.76 -1.53
N THR A 123 -6.83 11.88 -0.61
CA THR A 123 -6.77 10.45 -0.87
C THR A 123 -6.81 9.65 0.43
N HIS A 124 -6.98 8.35 0.33
CA HIS A 124 -7.00 7.42 1.47
C HIS A 124 -5.71 7.43 2.31
N ALA A 125 -4.56 7.70 1.69
CA ALA A 125 -3.27 7.77 2.37
C ALA A 125 -2.42 8.92 1.79
N PRO A 126 -2.59 10.16 2.28
CA PRO A 126 -1.87 11.33 1.81
C PRO A 126 -0.49 11.44 2.47
N VAL A 127 0.30 10.39 2.42
CA VAL A 127 1.62 10.30 3.08
C VAL A 127 2.53 11.41 2.59
N PRO A 128 3.00 12.34 3.44
CA PRO A 128 3.85 13.45 3.06
C PRO A 128 5.33 13.05 2.94
N PHE A 129 5.56 12.04 2.12
CA PHE A 129 6.88 11.50 1.78
C PHE A 129 7.06 11.47 0.27
N PHE A 130 8.17 11.99 -0.21
CA PHE A 130 8.55 11.90 -1.61
C PHE A 130 9.86 11.16 -1.81
N VAL A 131 10.02 10.62 -3.01
CA VAL A 131 11.26 10.00 -3.50
C VAL A 131 11.68 10.69 -4.78
N SER A 132 12.95 11.12 -4.83
CA SER A 132 13.57 11.69 -6.02
C SER A 132 14.32 10.65 -6.82
N SER A 133 14.25 10.76 -8.15
CA SER A 133 15.07 9.94 -9.08
C SER A 133 16.57 10.06 -8.88
N LYS A 134 17.03 11.01 -8.06
CA LYS A 134 18.44 11.18 -7.67
C LYS A 134 18.88 10.25 -6.52
N GLY A 135 17.98 9.45 -5.94
CA GLY A 135 18.31 8.56 -4.83
C GLY A 135 18.26 9.24 -3.45
N TYR A 136 17.35 10.17 -3.25
CA TYR A 136 17.00 10.70 -1.93
C TYR A 136 15.49 10.88 -1.80
N GLY A 137 15.04 11.11 -0.57
CA GLY A 137 13.65 11.43 -0.27
C GLY A 137 13.54 12.20 1.03
N ALA A 138 12.37 12.78 1.28
CA ALA A 138 12.09 13.47 2.54
C ALA A 138 10.68 13.18 3.03
N PHE A 139 10.56 13.02 4.33
CA PHE A 139 9.31 12.86 5.06
C PHE A 139 9.05 14.13 5.90
N ILE A 140 7.88 14.74 5.71
CA ILE A 140 7.43 15.94 6.43
C ILE A 140 6.49 15.47 7.53
N ASN A 141 6.99 15.34 8.76
CA ASN A 141 6.25 14.74 9.87
C ASN A 141 5.29 15.73 10.54
N SER A 142 4.13 15.94 9.94
CA SER A 142 3.07 16.78 10.50
C SER A 142 1.69 16.18 10.23
N ALA A 143 0.82 16.21 11.22
CA ALA A 143 -0.58 15.80 11.11
C ALA A 143 -1.49 16.95 10.61
N ARG A 144 -0.93 17.97 9.98
CA ARG A 144 -1.66 19.07 9.36
C ARG A 144 -1.92 18.81 7.89
N TYR A 145 -2.83 19.59 7.29
CA TYR A 145 -3.08 19.55 5.86
C TYR A 145 -1.94 20.26 5.11
N ILE A 146 -0.98 19.48 4.67
CA ILE A 146 0.20 20.00 3.96
C ILE A 146 -0.16 20.28 2.51
N LYS A 147 0.28 21.43 1.99
CA LYS A 147 0.21 21.73 0.56
C LYS A 147 1.57 21.57 -0.07
N ALA A 148 1.64 20.78 -1.14
CA ALA A 148 2.87 20.54 -1.89
C ALA A 148 2.78 21.13 -3.30
N TYR A 149 3.79 21.91 -3.70
CA TYR A 149 3.98 22.46 -5.04
C TYR A 149 5.16 21.73 -5.68
N VAL A 150 4.88 20.73 -6.49
CA VAL A 150 5.88 19.79 -7.00
C VAL A 150 6.45 20.31 -8.31
N GLY A 151 7.46 21.15 -8.26
CA GLY A 151 8.06 21.75 -9.45
C GLY A 151 7.09 22.66 -10.22
N THR A 152 6.26 23.39 -9.51
CA THR A 152 5.31 24.38 -10.06
C THR A 152 5.62 25.77 -9.50
N GLY A 153 5.06 26.82 -10.12
CA GLY A 153 5.25 28.19 -9.60
C GLY A 153 6.70 28.64 -9.69
N VAL A 154 7.15 29.01 -10.89
CA VAL A 154 8.53 29.42 -11.13
C VAL A 154 8.91 30.66 -10.30
N ARG A 155 9.91 30.51 -9.45
CA ARG A 155 10.42 31.58 -8.62
C ARG A 155 11.36 32.52 -9.44
N LYS A 156 11.31 33.82 -9.15
CA LYS A 156 12.19 34.78 -9.80
C LYS A 156 13.68 34.66 -9.41
N ASP A 157 13.97 33.96 -8.30
CA ASP A 157 15.32 33.68 -7.79
C ASP A 157 15.84 32.31 -8.19
N THR A 158 15.15 31.60 -9.10
CA THR A 158 15.59 30.30 -9.60
C THR A 158 16.90 30.39 -10.36
N LYS A 159 17.79 29.40 -10.19
CA LYS A 159 19.07 29.30 -10.90
C LYS A 159 18.88 28.81 -12.35
N ASN A 160 17.83 28.05 -12.62
CA ASN A 160 17.54 27.44 -13.91
C ASN A 160 16.10 27.74 -14.33
N PRO A 161 15.77 28.99 -14.72
CA PRO A 161 14.42 29.32 -15.15
C PRO A 161 14.04 28.51 -16.39
N PRO A 162 12.77 28.10 -16.52
CA PRO A 162 12.30 27.47 -17.75
C PRO A 162 12.45 28.42 -18.93
N GLU A 163 12.60 27.84 -20.12
CA GLU A 163 12.68 28.62 -21.35
C GLU A 163 11.40 29.45 -21.56
N VAL A 164 11.58 30.70 -21.91
CA VAL A 164 10.45 31.59 -22.20
C VAL A 164 9.87 31.25 -23.56
N GLN A 165 8.59 30.92 -23.58
CA GLN A 165 7.85 30.53 -24.78
C GLN A 165 6.75 31.55 -25.04
N ASP A 166 6.50 31.86 -26.33
CA ASP A 166 5.39 32.73 -26.73
C ASP A 166 4.13 31.90 -26.99
N ARG A 167 3.06 32.24 -26.28
CA ARG A 167 1.77 31.56 -26.40
C ARG A 167 1.22 31.54 -27.82
N ASN A 168 1.51 32.58 -28.64
CA ASN A 168 0.92 32.73 -29.94
C ASN A 168 1.66 31.94 -31.02
N THR A 169 2.96 31.71 -30.85
CA THR A 169 3.82 31.15 -31.89
C THR A 169 4.46 29.82 -31.52
N ASP A 170 4.52 29.49 -30.22
CA ASP A 170 5.18 28.28 -29.72
C ASP A 170 4.17 27.19 -29.38
N PRO A 171 4.13 26.08 -30.14
CA PRO A 171 3.21 24.99 -29.87
C PRO A 171 3.51 24.25 -28.56
N GLY A 172 4.72 24.42 -27.99
CA GLY A 172 5.14 23.87 -26.69
C GLY A 172 4.70 24.70 -25.48
N TRP A 173 4.09 25.89 -25.70
CA TRP A 173 3.71 26.78 -24.61
C TRP A 173 2.80 26.10 -23.57
N SER A 174 3.08 26.36 -22.31
CA SER A 174 2.28 25.94 -21.14
C SER A 174 2.13 27.10 -20.16
N ALA A 175 0.95 27.27 -19.59
CA ALA A 175 0.69 28.23 -18.53
C ALA A 175 1.38 27.85 -17.21
N GLN A 176 1.77 26.60 -17.05
CA GLN A 176 2.42 26.04 -15.85
C GLN A 176 3.72 25.33 -16.24
N PRO A 177 4.78 26.10 -16.57
CA PRO A 177 6.08 25.50 -16.86
C PRO A 177 6.65 24.85 -15.60
N TYR A 178 7.47 23.80 -15.77
CA TYR A 178 8.15 23.16 -14.67
C TYR A 178 9.15 24.09 -13.99
N SER A 179 9.06 24.14 -12.65
CA SER A 179 10.00 24.82 -11.78
C SER A 179 11.11 23.87 -11.32
N ASP A 180 12.22 24.43 -10.88
CA ASP A 180 13.34 23.73 -10.24
C ASP A 180 13.22 23.69 -8.70
N ASN A 181 12.02 23.82 -8.16
CA ASN A 181 11.75 23.76 -6.74
C ASN A 181 10.61 22.79 -6.42
N LEU A 182 10.79 22.03 -5.33
CA LEU A 182 9.71 21.32 -4.64
C LEU A 182 9.44 22.07 -3.34
N GLU A 183 8.22 22.57 -3.18
CA GLU A 183 7.87 23.45 -2.07
C GLU A 183 6.73 22.88 -1.25
N PHE A 184 6.84 22.99 0.07
CA PHE A 184 5.78 22.60 1.01
C PHE A 184 5.34 23.78 1.85
N LEU A 185 4.04 23.86 2.12
CA LEU A 185 3.47 24.76 3.11
C LEU A 185 2.78 23.95 4.19
N VAL A 186 3.34 23.97 5.39
CA VAL A 186 2.84 23.27 6.57
C VAL A 186 2.13 24.28 7.47
N PRO A 187 0.83 24.15 7.77
CA PRO A 187 0.10 25.13 8.58
C PRO A 187 0.37 24.95 10.10
N ALA A 188 1.65 25.05 10.48
CA ALA A 188 2.15 24.97 11.85
C ALA A 188 3.40 25.86 11.99
N GLU A 189 3.68 26.30 13.22
CA GLU A 189 4.86 27.16 13.56
C GLU A 189 6.20 26.40 13.48
N GLY A 190 6.18 25.11 13.19
CA GLY A 190 7.37 24.28 13.06
C GLY A 190 7.01 22.86 12.61
N VAL A 191 8.03 22.12 12.20
CA VAL A 191 7.89 20.76 11.69
C VAL A 191 9.18 19.97 11.87
N GLU A 192 9.04 18.65 12.00
CA GLU A 192 10.12 17.68 11.88
C GLU A 192 10.22 17.19 10.43
N VAL A 193 11.45 17.17 9.90
CA VAL A 193 11.74 16.66 8.56
C VAL A 193 12.80 15.58 8.65
N VAL A 194 12.58 14.48 7.97
CA VAL A 194 13.52 13.36 7.90
C VAL A 194 13.96 13.17 6.46
N LEU A 195 15.29 13.19 6.22
CA LEU A 195 15.90 12.90 4.92
C LEU A 195 16.39 11.46 4.88
N PHE A 196 16.23 10.86 3.71
CA PHE A 196 16.71 9.51 3.41
C PHE A 196 17.56 9.54 2.15
N ALA A 197 18.76 8.96 2.19
CA ALA A 197 19.57 8.70 1.01
C ALA A 197 19.57 7.23 0.64
N GLY A 198 19.79 6.91 -0.62
CA GLY A 198 19.93 5.56 -1.14
C GLY A 198 20.88 5.51 -2.33
N GLN A 199 21.41 4.34 -2.65
CA GLN A 199 22.13 4.16 -3.91
C GLN A 199 21.19 4.29 -5.11
N ASP A 200 19.92 4.01 -4.88
CA ASP A 200 18.80 4.19 -5.81
C ASP A 200 17.50 4.53 -5.05
N MET A 201 16.41 4.70 -5.77
CA MET A 201 15.10 5.03 -5.18
C MET A 201 14.57 3.88 -4.30
N GLN A 202 14.87 2.63 -4.61
CA GLN A 202 14.44 1.48 -3.80
C GLN A 202 15.08 1.52 -2.41
N ASP A 203 16.36 1.85 -2.32
CA ASP A 203 17.04 2.01 -1.03
C ASP A 203 16.45 3.14 -0.17
N VAL A 204 16.03 4.23 -0.81
CA VAL A 204 15.32 5.34 -0.13
C VAL A 204 14.00 4.87 0.47
N VAL A 205 13.18 4.14 -0.31
CA VAL A 205 11.91 3.57 0.13
C VAL A 205 12.12 2.56 1.26
N ARG A 206 13.12 1.70 1.15
CA ARG A 206 13.48 0.73 2.18
C ARG A 206 13.81 1.41 3.51
N ARG A 207 14.64 2.47 3.48
CA ARG A 207 14.96 3.26 4.69
C ARG A 207 13.73 3.90 5.31
N PHE A 208 12.86 4.48 4.50
CA PHE A 208 11.60 5.04 4.97
C PHE A 208 10.70 3.98 5.64
N ASN A 209 10.53 2.83 5.02
CA ASN A 209 9.75 1.73 5.59
C ASN A 209 10.37 1.22 6.90
N LEU A 210 11.68 1.01 6.95
CA LEU A 210 12.40 0.59 8.16
C LEU A 210 12.37 1.65 9.26
N PHE A 211 12.43 2.92 8.92
CA PHE A 211 12.23 4.03 9.85
C PHE A 211 10.85 3.99 10.50
N ASN A 212 9.84 3.56 9.77
CA ASN A 212 8.48 3.35 10.25
C ASN A 212 8.23 1.96 10.88
N GLY A 213 9.27 1.23 11.23
CA GLY A 213 9.15 -0.09 11.88
C GLY A 213 9.16 -1.29 10.93
N GLY A 214 9.36 -1.07 9.64
CA GLY A 214 9.30 -2.09 8.59
C GLY A 214 7.90 -2.23 8.00
N GLY A 215 7.73 -3.18 7.11
CA GLY A 215 6.43 -3.56 6.56
C GLY A 215 5.74 -4.65 7.38
N VAL A 216 4.48 -4.93 7.08
CA VAL A 216 3.75 -6.03 7.69
C VAL A 216 4.26 -7.38 7.17
N LEU A 217 4.31 -8.37 8.07
CA LEU A 217 4.36 -9.79 7.73
C LEU A 217 2.97 -10.40 8.03
N PRO A 218 2.10 -10.56 7.03
CA PRO A 218 0.76 -11.09 7.25
C PRO A 218 0.79 -12.56 7.64
N PRO A 219 -0.27 -13.10 8.25
CA PRO A 219 -0.40 -14.55 8.37
C PRO A 219 -0.54 -15.19 6.98
N LYS A 220 -0.10 -16.43 6.81
CA LYS A 220 -0.15 -17.12 5.50
C LYS A 220 -1.56 -17.20 4.92
N TRP A 221 -2.58 -17.42 5.76
CA TRP A 221 -3.98 -17.44 5.33
C TRP A 221 -4.44 -16.12 4.69
N GLY A 222 -3.84 -14.99 5.10
CA GLY A 222 -4.13 -13.66 4.53
C GLY A 222 -3.69 -13.52 3.08
N LEU A 223 -2.71 -14.29 2.64
CA LEU A 223 -2.22 -14.32 1.26
C LEU A 223 -3.00 -15.27 0.34
N GLY A 224 -3.94 -16.05 0.88
CA GLY A 224 -4.81 -16.90 0.09
C GLY A 224 -5.90 -16.15 -0.67
N PHE A 225 -7.01 -16.80 -0.95
CA PHE A 225 -8.13 -16.21 -1.68
C PHE A 225 -9.26 -15.82 -0.73
N TRP A 226 -9.77 -14.58 -0.88
CA TRP A 226 -10.81 -13.99 -0.05
C TRP A 226 -12.11 -13.84 -0.82
N HIS A 227 -13.22 -14.12 -0.13
CA HIS A 227 -14.56 -13.82 -0.61
C HIS A 227 -15.35 -13.07 0.45
N ARG A 228 -15.83 -11.88 0.11
CA ARG A 228 -16.75 -11.12 0.94
C ARG A 228 -18.16 -11.31 0.41
N VAL A 229 -19.05 -11.79 1.27
CA VAL A 229 -20.41 -12.19 0.89
C VAL A 229 -21.38 -11.00 0.82
N PRO A 230 -22.53 -11.14 0.15
CA PRO A 230 -23.61 -10.13 0.18
C PRO A 230 -23.99 -9.72 1.60
N THR A 231 -24.28 -8.43 1.76
CA THR A 231 -24.46 -7.77 3.05
C THR A 231 -25.44 -8.47 4.00
N LEU A 232 -26.55 -8.98 3.49
CA LEU A 232 -27.62 -9.57 4.32
C LEU A 232 -27.60 -11.10 4.38
N PHE A 233 -26.50 -11.74 4.00
CA PHE A 233 -26.39 -13.19 4.11
C PHE A 233 -26.54 -13.63 5.57
N THR A 234 -27.21 -14.77 5.74
CA THR A 234 -27.30 -15.51 7.00
C THR A 234 -26.13 -16.48 7.13
N ASP A 235 -25.88 -16.99 8.33
CA ASP A 235 -24.91 -18.06 8.60
C ASP A 235 -25.07 -19.25 7.66
N ARG A 236 -26.34 -19.68 7.41
CA ARG A 236 -26.64 -20.76 6.48
C ARG A 236 -26.25 -20.41 5.04
N GLN A 237 -26.58 -19.21 4.56
CA GLN A 237 -26.24 -18.79 3.21
C GLN A 237 -24.71 -18.70 3.01
N VAL A 238 -23.97 -18.26 4.03
CA VAL A 238 -22.51 -18.30 4.01
C VAL A 238 -21.98 -19.74 3.91
N GLN A 239 -22.54 -20.66 4.69
CA GLN A 239 -22.15 -22.07 4.64
C GLN A 239 -22.45 -22.71 3.28
N ASP A 240 -23.61 -22.38 2.68
CA ASP A 240 -23.99 -22.85 1.34
C ASP A 240 -23.02 -22.33 0.28
N GLU A 241 -22.59 -21.07 0.38
CA GLU A 241 -21.59 -20.46 -0.51
C GLU A 241 -20.24 -21.15 -0.39
N ILE A 242 -19.77 -21.43 0.83
CA ILE A 242 -18.53 -22.17 1.07
C ILE A 242 -18.59 -23.58 0.47
N ALA A 243 -19.73 -24.25 0.60
CA ALA A 243 -19.93 -25.57 0.01
C ALA A 243 -19.81 -25.54 -1.53
N GLU A 244 -20.32 -24.47 -2.17
CA GLU A 244 -20.21 -24.29 -3.61
C GLU A 244 -18.77 -23.98 -4.06
N PHE A 245 -17.99 -23.17 -3.30
CA PHE A 245 -16.54 -23.00 -3.53
C PHE A 245 -15.81 -24.35 -3.56
N ARG A 246 -16.03 -25.18 -2.54
CA ARG A 246 -15.41 -26.51 -2.44
C ARG A 246 -15.82 -27.44 -3.57
N LYS A 247 -17.11 -27.49 -3.88
CA LYS A 247 -17.66 -28.33 -4.97
C LYS A 247 -17.06 -27.97 -6.33
N ARG A 248 -16.79 -26.68 -6.58
CA ARG A 248 -16.20 -26.18 -7.83
C ARG A 248 -14.68 -26.19 -7.83
N GLY A 249 -14.04 -26.50 -6.69
CA GLY A 249 -12.58 -26.54 -6.56
C GLY A 249 -11.92 -25.15 -6.54
N PHE A 250 -12.65 -24.10 -6.17
CA PHE A 250 -12.07 -22.80 -5.94
C PHE A 250 -11.40 -22.70 -4.57
N PRO A 251 -10.25 -22.03 -4.46
CA PRO A 251 -9.63 -21.77 -3.17
C PRO A 251 -10.42 -20.76 -2.35
N LEU A 252 -10.38 -20.92 -1.03
CA LEU A 252 -11.01 -20.00 -0.09
C LEU A 252 -10.31 -20.07 1.27
N THR A 253 -9.73 -18.96 1.72
CA THR A 253 -9.06 -18.88 3.03
C THR A 253 -9.72 -17.88 3.98
N VAL A 254 -10.46 -16.90 3.46
CA VAL A 254 -11.14 -15.89 4.26
C VAL A 254 -12.54 -15.62 3.73
N ILE A 255 -13.51 -15.64 4.62
CA ILE A 255 -14.85 -15.09 4.42
C ILE A 255 -14.94 -13.72 5.09
N GLY A 256 -15.35 -12.73 4.31
CA GLY A 256 -15.69 -11.40 4.82
C GLY A 256 -17.20 -11.25 5.00
N LEU A 257 -17.59 -10.74 6.16
CA LEU A 257 -18.97 -10.34 6.43
C LEU A 257 -19.10 -8.84 6.38
N GLU A 258 -20.08 -8.37 5.60
CA GLU A 258 -20.38 -6.96 5.38
C GLU A 258 -21.35 -6.42 6.46
N PRO A 259 -21.78 -5.15 6.47
CA PRO A 259 -22.51 -4.53 7.60
C PRO A 259 -23.61 -5.37 8.22
N GLY A 260 -24.26 -6.22 7.44
CA GLY A 260 -25.39 -7.06 7.87
C GLY A 260 -25.06 -8.15 8.88
N TRP A 261 -23.81 -8.37 9.26
CA TRP A 261 -23.49 -9.28 10.37
C TRP A 261 -23.94 -8.69 11.72
N MET A 262 -24.05 -7.35 11.81
CA MET A 262 -24.44 -6.64 13.02
C MET A 262 -25.96 -6.57 13.19
N SER A 263 -26.37 -6.44 14.44
CA SER A 263 -27.76 -6.15 14.81
C SER A 263 -28.20 -4.76 14.29
N ARG A 264 -27.28 -3.80 14.23
CA ARG A 264 -27.41 -2.50 13.59
C ARG A 264 -26.08 -2.09 12.95
N ALA A 265 -26.17 -1.50 11.75
CA ALA A 265 -25.08 -0.81 11.08
C ALA A 265 -25.60 0.53 10.54
N TYR A 266 -24.76 1.58 10.51
CA TYR A 266 -25.14 2.95 10.16
C TYR A 266 -26.15 3.59 11.12
N PRO A 267 -25.83 3.74 12.44
CA PRO A 267 -24.52 3.45 13.09
C PRO A 267 -24.41 2.03 13.63
N CYS A 268 -23.19 1.67 14.07
CA CYS A 268 -22.78 0.31 14.41
C CYS A 268 -23.03 -0.07 15.87
N THR A 269 -23.56 -1.28 16.10
CA THR A 269 -23.60 -1.90 17.43
C THR A 269 -22.39 -2.76 17.73
N TYR A 270 -21.66 -3.23 16.68
CA TYR A 270 -20.55 -4.18 16.77
C TYR A 270 -20.93 -5.51 17.44
N GLU A 271 -22.22 -5.83 17.45
CA GLU A 271 -22.84 -7.01 18.03
C GLU A 271 -23.54 -7.82 16.93
N TRP A 272 -23.49 -9.13 17.04
CA TRP A 272 -24.08 -10.02 16.05
C TRP A 272 -25.61 -9.91 15.98
N ASP A 273 -26.13 -9.96 14.77
CA ASP A 273 -27.59 -10.05 14.55
C ASP A 273 -28.07 -11.47 14.87
N ALA A 274 -28.90 -11.59 15.91
CA ALA A 274 -29.38 -12.88 16.41
C ALA A 274 -30.28 -13.63 15.42
N THR A 275 -30.83 -12.93 14.41
CA THR A 275 -31.69 -13.57 13.39
C THR A 275 -30.83 -14.17 12.28
N ARG A 276 -29.83 -13.45 11.82
CA ARG A 276 -28.95 -13.89 10.74
C ARG A 276 -27.85 -14.83 11.24
N PHE A 277 -27.36 -14.61 12.47
CA PHE A 277 -26.31 -15.40 13.12
C PHE A 277 -26.72 -15.77 14.54
N PRO A 278 -27.63 -16.74 14.72
CA PRO A 278 -28.17 -17.09 16.04
C PRO A 278 -27.13 -17.67 16.99
N GLU A 279 -26.11 -18.34 16.48
CA GLU A 279 -25.00 -18.93 17.24
C GLU A 279 -23.64 -18.49 16.67
N PRO A 280 -23.26 -17.20 16.84
CA PRO A 280 -22.09 -16.66 16.14
C PRO A 280 -20.78 -17.37 16.50
N GLY A 281 -20.59 -17.75 17.77
CA GLY A 281 -19.40 -18.50 18.20
C GLY A 281 -19.30 -19.88 17.53
N LYS A 282 -20.43 -20.58 17.38
CA LYS A 282 -20.47 -21.85 16.63
C LYS A 282 -20.16 -21.61 15.16
N PHE A 283 -20.79 -20.61 14.54
CA PHE A 283 -20.56 -20.25 13.14
C PHE A 283 -19.08 -19.98 12.85
N VAL A 284 -18.43 -19.10 13.63
CA VAL A 284 -17.00 -18.77 13.47
C VAL A 284 -16.12 -20.01 13.68
N ASN A 285 -16.41 -20.81 14.71
CA ASN A 285 -15.66 -22.05 14.95
C ASN A 285 -15.83 -23.06 13.80
N ASP A 286 -17.03 -23.21 13.24
CA ASP A 286 -17.28 -24.11 12.09
C ASP A 286 -16.47 -23.67 10.85
N LEU A 287 -16.26 -22.34 10.65
CA LEU A 287 -15.38 -21.84 9.60
C LEU A 287 -13.91 -22.17 9.90
N LEU A 288 -13.46 -21.95 11.14
CA LEU A 288 -12.09 -22.28 11.55
C LEU A 288 -11.77 -23.77 11.37
N GLN A 289 -12.72 -24.67 11.68
CA GLN A 289 -12.58 -26.12 11.41
C GLN A 289 -12.48 -26.44 9.91
N LYS A 290 -12.93 -25.56 9.06
CA LYS A 290 -12.80 -25.64 7.60
C LYS A 290 -11.56 -24.89 7.07
N HIS A 291 -10.67 -24.45 7.95
CA HIS A 291 -9.49 -23.61 7.62
C HIS A 291 -9.83 -22.28 6.95
N ILE A 292 -11.01 -21.73 7.25
CA ILE A 292 -11.50 -20.45 6.75
C ILE A 292 -11.53 -19.44 7.90
N ARG A 293 -10.94 -18.28 7.67
CA ARG A 293 -10.91 -17.18 8.63
C ARG A 293 -12.10 -16.23 8.41
N THR A 294 -12.57 -15.60 9.49
CA THR A 294 -13.68 -14.65 9.44
C THR A 294 -13.14 -13.23 9.58
N ASN A 295 -13.54 -12.35 8.65
CA ASN A 295 -13.19 -10.93 8.66
C ASN A 295 -14.48 -10.10 8.70
N LEU A 296 -14.60 -9.17 9.66
CA LEU A 296 -15.81 -8.40 9.91
C LEU A 296 -15.65 -6.95 9.47
N TRP A 297 -16.68 -6.43 8.79
CA TRP A 297 -16.81 -5.03 8.46
C TRP A 297 -17.26 -4.21 9.68
N PHE A 298 -16.75 -3.00 9.85
CA PHE A 298 -17.32 -1.98 10.73
C PHE A 298 -16.87 -0.56 10.31
N ASN A 299 -17.62 0.47 10.78
CA ASN A 299 -17.24 1.88 10.71
C ASN A 299 -17.17 2.50 12.13
N PRO A 300 -16.65 3.74 12.29
CA PRO A 300 -16.42 4.32 13.61
C PRO A 300 -17.68 4.69 14.41
N GLY A 301 -18.84 4.86 13.77
CA GLY A 301 -20.03 5.42 14.40
C GLY A 301 -20.70 4.46 15.40
N VAL A 302 -20.62 4.73 16.70
CA VAL A 302 -21.25 3.91 17.76
C VAL A 302 -22.74 4.19 17.84
N SER A 303 -23.56 3.16 17.64
CA SER A 303 -25.03 3.25 17.69
C SER A 303 -25.56 3.65 19.07
N PRO A 304 -26.66 4.44 19.13
CA PRO A 304 -27.42 4.63 20.37
C PRO A 304 -27.93 3.33 21.01
N GLU A 305 -28.06 2.25 20.24
CA GLU A 305 -28.49 0.93 20.70
C GLU A 305 -27.33 0.01 21.16
N CYS A 306 -26.06 0.44 21.00
CA CYS A 306 -24.90 -0.33 21.42
C CYS A 306 -24.78 -0.37 22.95
N GLU A 307 -24.44 -1.54 23.53
CA GLU A 307 -24.32 -1.70 24.98
C GLU A 307 -23.29 -0.76 25.63
N ILE A 308 -22.27 -0.32 24.87
CA ILE A 308 -21.22 0.59 25.37
C ILE A 308 -21.57 2.07 25.22
N ARG A 309 -22.71 2.42 24.63
CA ARG A 309 -23.07 3.79 24.27
C ARG A 309 -22.88 4.79 25.42
N ASP A 310 -23.43 4.50 26.60
CA ASP A 310 -23.34 5.41 27.73
C ASP A 310 -21.94 5.52 28.32
N SER A 311 -21.18 4.43 28.24
CA SER A 311 -19.79 4.38 28.74
C SER A 311 -18.82 5.12 27.83
N ILE A 312 -19.05 5.10 26.51
CA ILE A 312 -18.16 5.70 25.51
C ILE A 312 -18.45 7.20 25.28
N GLU A 313 -19.71 7.65 25.49
CA GLU A 313 -20.15 9.00 25.19
C GLU A 313 -19.25 10.12 25.72
N PRO A 314 -18.72 10.07 26.97
CA PRO A 314 -17.81 11.12 27.48
C PRO A 314 -16.50 11.25 26.70
N TYR A 315 -16.15 10.24 25.91
CA TYR A 315 -14.89 10.12 25.16
C TYR A 315 -15.12 10.19 23.66
N THR A 316 -16.15 10.91 23.20
CA THR A 316 -16.52 11.01 21.79
C THR A 316 -16.48 12.46 21.28
N ALA A 317 -16.36 12.61 19.97
CA ALA A 317 -16.35 13.90 19.30
C ALA A 317 -17.67 14.65 19.50
N SER A 318 -17.65 15.97 19.28
CA SER A 318 -18.83 16.83 19.29
C SER A 318 -19.82 16.58 18.14
N HIS A 319 -19.38 15.89 17.09
CA HIS A 319 -20.18 15.55 15.91
C HIS A 319 -20.25 14.04 15.73
N THR A 320 -21.32 13.60 15.09
CA THR A 320 -21.59 12.18 14.82
C THR A 320 -21.22 11.79 13.41
N GLU A 321 -21.03 10.49 13.20
CA GLU A 321 -20.95 9.86 11.89
C GLU A 321 -22.12 8.90 11.73
N TRP A 322 -22.90 9.03 10.66
CA TRP A 322 -24.13 8.24 10.45
C TRP A 322 -25.07 8.24 11.68
N ASN A 323 -25.17 9.37 12.38
CA ASN A 323 -25.84 9.53 13.67
C ASN A 323 -25.26 8.69 14.83
N GLY A 324 -24.10 8.09 14.66
CA GLY A 324 -23.37 7.39 15.70
C GLY A 324 -22.31 8.26 16.38
N LEU A 325 -22.03 7.96 17.64
CA LEU A 325 -20.97 8.63 18.39
C LEU A 325 -19.61 8.24 17.81
N VAL A 326 -18.70 9.20 17.64
CA VAL A 326 -17.36 8.99 17.11
C VAL A 326 -16.35 8.97 18.26
N PRO A 327 -15.79 7.81 18.64
CA PRO A 327 -14.84 7.73 19.72
C PRO A 327 -13.55 8.50 19.44
N ASP A 328 -13.04 9.20 20.45
CA ASP A 328 -11.70 9.81 20.41
C ASP A 328 -10.64 8.77 20.79
N TYR A 329 -10.08 8.11 19.80
CA TYR A 329 -9.09 7.04 20.04
C TYR A 329 -7.73 7.54 20.53
N ARG A 330 -7.52 8.84 20.76
CA ARG A 330 -6.41 9.35 21.55
C ARG A 330 -6.65 9.21 23.05
N MET A 331 -7.92 9.08 23.47
CA MET A 331 -8.31 8.81 24.85
C MET A 331 -8.12 7.32 25.17
N PRO A 332 -7.27 6.95 26.16
CA PRO A 332 -7.09 5.54 26.55
C PRO A 332 -8.39 4.85 26.96
N GLU A 333 -9.30 5.59 27.58
CA GLU A 333 -10.62 5.12 28.02
C GLU A 333 -11.47 4.70 26.80
N ALA A 334 -11.51 5.52 25.74
CA ALA A 334 -12.24 5.19 24.53
C ALA A 334 -11.70 3.90 23.90
N ARG A 335 -10.37 3.80 23.78
CA ARG A 335 -9.74 2.58 23.24
C ARG A 335 -10.10 1.35 24.09
N ARG A 336 -9.95 1.44 25.41
CA ARG A 336 -10.25 0.32 26.31
C ARG A 336 -11.71 -0.15 26.17
N ILE A 337 -12.69 0.78 26.21
CA ILE A 337 -14.11 0.45 26.10
C ILE A 337 -14.39 -0.26 24.77
N MET A 338 -13.88 0.27 23.65
CA MET A 338 -14.07 -0.34 22.33
C MET A 338 -13.39 -1.70 22.21
N LEU A 339 -12.15 -1.85 22.69
CA LEU A 339 -11.41 -3.10 22.58
C LEU A 339 -12.00 -4.18 23.50
N ASP A 340 -12.46 -3.85 24.72
CA ASP A 340 -13.17 -4.79 25.58
C ASP A 340 -14.44 -5.31 24.90
N HIS A 341 -15.17 -4.43 24.21
CA HIS A 341 -16.37 -4.81 23.46
C HIS A 341 -16.03 -5.70 22.25
N PHE A 342 -15.01 -5.35 21.46
CA PHE A 342 -14.54 -6.18 20.33
C PHE A 342 -14.03 -7.53 20.80
N LYS A 343 -13.30 -7.57 21.92
CA LYS A 343 -12.83 -8.81 22.51
C LYS A 343 -14.00 -9.75 22.85
N LYS A 344 -14.98 -9.22 23.59
CA LYS A 344 -16.14 -9.99 24.05
C LYS A 344 -16.98 -10.53 22.89
N HIS A 345 -17.31 -9.70 21.91
CA HIS A 345 -18.28 -10.03 20.85
C HIS A 345 -17.68 -10.64 19.60
N GLN A 346 -16.34 -10.55 19.43
CA GLN A 346 -15.69 -10.90 18.17
C GLN A 346 -14.43 -11.76 18.39
N LEU A 347 -13.39 -11.22 19.01
CA LEU A 347 -12.10 -11.88 19.12
C LEU A 347 -12.17 -13.19 19.92
N ASP A 348 -12.93 -13.21 21.04
CA ASP A 348 -13.10 -14.41 21.89
C ASP A 348 -13.97 -15.48 21.20
N LEU A 349 -14.70 -15.12 20.16
CA LEU A 349 -15.42 -16.05 19.29
C LEU A 349 -14.55 -16.61 18.15
N GLY A 350 -13.34 -16.08 17.95
CA GLY A 350 -12.39 -16.56 16.92
C GLY A 350 -12.36 -15.73 15.64
N VAL A 351 -12.97 -14.52 15.62
CA VAL A 351 -12.86 -13.60 14.49
C VAL A 351 -11.40 -13.26 14.24
N SER A 352 -10.98 -13.28 12.97
CA SER A 352 -9.57 -13.22 12.60
C SER A 352 -9.11 -11.87 12.05
N GLY A 353 -10.01 -10.94 11.75
CA GLY A 353 -9.64 -9.63 11.24
C GLY A 353 -10.81 -8.72 10.89
N TYR A 354 -10.50 -7.54 10.39
CA TYR A 354 -11.46 -6.48 10.16
C TYR A 354 -11.34 -5.84 8.77
N LYS A 355 -12.48 -5.33 8.27
CA LYS A 355 -12.59 -4.31 7.22
C LYS A 355 -13.08 -3.03 7.90
N MET A 356 -12.18 -2.07 8.08
CA MET A 356 -12.44 -0.78 8.72
C MET A 356 -12.82 0.25 7.67
N ASP A 357 -14.09 0.52 7.57
CA ASP A 357 -14.69 1.38 6.55
C ASP A 357 -14.90 2.82 7.05
N GLU A 358 -15.09 3.72 6.11
CA GLU A 358 -15.61 5.08 6.28
C GLU A 358 -14.87 5.95 7.31
N ASN A 359 -13.57 5.71 7.47
CA ASN A 359 -12.68 6.54 8.27
C ASN A 359 -11.82 7.49 7.42
N ASP A 360 -12.24 7.76 6.18
CA ASP A 360 -11.53 8.53 5.17
C ASP A 360 -12.32 9.72 4.58
N GLY A 361 -13.61 9.88 4.85
CA GLY A 361 -14.40 10.96 4.28
C GLY A 361 -14.04 12.33 4.84
N TYR A 362 -14.08 13.37 4.00
CA TYR A 362 -13.80 14.74 4.40
C TYR A 362 -15.10 15.50 4.76
N ASP A 363 -15.90 15.85 3.78
CA ASP A 363 -17.13 16.62 3.99
C ASP A 363 -18.42 15.77 3.86
N ASN A 364 -18.29 14.48 3.56
CA ASN A 364 -19.45 13.66 3.22
C ASN A 364 -20.05 12.94 4.44
N TRP A 365 -19.24 12.24 5.24
CA TRP A 365 -19.72 11.44 6.38
C TRP A 365 -18.89 11.58 7.65
N LEU A 366 -17.59 11.97 7.57
CA LEU A 366 -16.82 12.31 8.75
C LEU A 366 -17.19 13.70 9.29
N TRP A 367 -16.69 14.01 10.46
CA TRP A 367 -16.89 15.29 11.13
C TRP A 367 -16.35 16.49 10.34
N PRO A 368 -16.96 17.68 10.47
CA PRO A 368 -16.44 18.91 9.89
C PRO A 368 -15.22 19.42 10.67
N ASP A 369 -14.45 20.34 10.07
CA ASP A 369 -13.24 20.91 10.69
C ASP A 369 -13.52 21.75 11.97
N VAL A 370 -14.78 22.03 12.27
CA VAL A 370 -15.21 22.68 13.53
C VAL A 370 -15.47 21.69 14.67
N ALA A 371 -15.36 20.39 14.43
CA ALA A 371 -15.57 19.38 15.46
C ALA A 371 -14.49 19.48 16.54
N THR A 372 -14.87 19.14 17.75
CA THR A 372 -13.98 19.08 18.92
C THR A 372 -13.90 17.66 19.46
N PHE A 373 -12.73 17.32 19.97
CA PHE A 373 -12.41 16.02 20.55
C PHE A 373 -12.00 16.20 22.01
N PRO A 374 -12.39 15.31 22.94
CA PRO A 374 -12.03 15.39 24.35
C PRO A 374 -10.52 15.43 24.61
N SER A 375 -9.71 14.80 23.76
CA SER A 375 -8.25 14.86 23.84
C SER A 375 -7.65 16.25 23.54
N GLY A 376 -8.48 17.21 23.07
CA GLY A 376 -8.02 18.51 22.60
C GLY A 376 -7.40 18.48 21.18
N THR A 377 -7.44 17.34 20.49
CA THR A 377 -6.98 17.23 19.11
C THR A 377 -7.90 18.02 18.19
N SER A 378 -7.34 18.80 17.27
CA SER A 378 -8.15 19.48 16.26
C SER A 378 -8.80 18.47 15.30
N ALA A 379 -9.93 18.84 14.72
CA ALA A 379 -10.63 18.01 13.74
C ALA A 379 -9.76 17.65 12.54
N GLU A 380 -8.95 18.59 12.07
CA GLU A 380 -7.95 18.42 11.02
C GLU A 380 -6.93 17.34 11.36
N GLN A 381 -6.25 17.48 12.50
CA GLN A 381 -5.23 16.51 12.92
C GLN A 381 -5.84 15.12 13.18
N MET A 382 -7.02 15.07 13.81
CA MET A 382 -7.70 13.81 14.05
C MET A 382 -8.02 13.09 12.74
N ARG A 383 -8.46 13.80 11.69
CA ARG A 383 -8.74 13.19 10.38
C ARG A 383 -7.49 12.55 9.78
N GLN A 384 -6.33 13.19 9.91
CA GLN A 384 -5.07 12.69 9.36
C GLN A 384 -4.56 11.41 10.05
N ILE A 385 -4.92 11.18 11.32
CA ILE A 385 -4.41 10.06 12.11
C ILE A 385 -5.46 9.01 12.46
N TYR A 386 -6.75 9.28 12.27
CA TYR A 386 -7.82 8.44 12.81
C TYR A 386 -7.78 7.00 12.30
N GLY A 387 -7.62 6.81 10.99
CA GLY A 387 -7.45 5.48 10.41
C GLY A 387 -6.20 4.76 10.92
N SER A 388 -5.12 5.49 11.17
CA SER A 388 -3.87 4.94 11.74
C SER A 388 -4.07 4.50 13.20
N LEU A 389 -4.82 5.27 13.99
CA LEU A 389 -5.18 4.89 15.38
C LEU A 389 -6.04 3.63 15.43
N MET A 390 -7.03 3.50 14.52
CA MET A 390 -7.84 2.29 14.41
C MET A 390 -7.00 1.06 14.04
N GLN A 391 -6.09 1.22 13.09
CA GLN A 391 -5.15 0.15 12.72
C GLN A 391 -4.28 -0.25 13.92
N ARG A 392 -3.72 0.72 14.63
CA ARG A 392 -2.86 0.47 15.80
C ARG A 392 -3.62 -0.30 16.87
N MET A 393 -4.78 0.22 17.34
CA MET A 393 -5.49 -0.40 18.47
C MET A 393 -5.96 -1.82 18.17
N THR A 394 -6.41 -2.09 16.93
CA THR A 394 -6.84 -3.44 16.54
C THR A 394 -5.65 -4.38 16.34
N THR A 395 -4.51 -3.88 15.88
CA THR A 395 -3.26 -4.66 15.83
C THR A 395 -2.83 -5.08 17.24
N ASP A 396 -2.83 -4.16 18.20
CA ASP A 396 -2.47 -4.46 19.59
C ASP A 396 -3.38 -5.53 20.19
N LEU A 397 -4.68 -5.49 19.90
CA LEU A 397 -5.66 -6.48 20.35
C LEU A 397 -5.30 -7.93 19.94
N TYR A 398 -4.86 -8.11 18.70
CA TYR A 398 -4.43 -9.41 18.18
C TYR A 398 -3.01 -9.77 18.67
N HIS A 399 -2.12 -8.78 18.78
CA HIS A 399 -0.76 -9.00 19.27
C HIS A 399 -0.74 -9.49 20.71
N GLU A 400 -1.62 -8.98 21.57
CA GLU A 400 -1.80 -9.46 22.95
C GLU A 400 -2.15 -10.95 23.04
N LYS A 401 -2.87 -11.48 22.03
CA LYS A 401 -3.16 -12.91 21.92
C LYS A 401 -2.07 -13.71 21.20
N ASN A 402 -0.96 -13.08 20.82
CA ASN A 402 0.08 -13.67 19.99
C ASN A 402 -0.48 -14.30 18.70
N GLN A 403 -1.43 -13.62 18.06
CA GLN A 403 -2.12 -14.06 16.86
C GLN A 403 -2.02 -12.97 15.79
N ARG A 404 -1.45 -13.28 14.63
CA ARG A 404 -1.45 -12.34 13.51
C ARG A 404 -2.84 -12.18 12.92
N THR A 405 -3.14 -10.95 12.50
CA THR A 405 -4.35 -10.60 11.75
C THR A 405 -4.00 -10.06 10.37
N TYR A 406 -4.96 -9.99 9.48
CA TYR A 406 -4.87 -9.29 8.20
C TYR A 406 -6.24 -8.78 7.81
N GLY A 407 -6.30 -7.53 7.32
CA GLY A 407 -7.57 -6.90 7.06
C GLY A 407 -7.48 -5.74 6.09
N LEU A 408 -8.55 -4.97 6.04
CA LEU A 408 -8.74 -3.85 5.13
C LEU A 408 -9.01 -2.57 5.91
N VAL A 409 -8.61 -1.43 5.34
CA VAL A 409 -8.86 -0.11 5.93
C VAL A 409 -9.06 0.93 4.84
N ARG A 410 -9.90 1.93 5.10
CA ARG A 410 -10.14 3.03 4.14
C ARG A 410 -9.12 4.14 4.26
N ALA A 411 -8.52 4.35 5.43
CA ALA A 411 -7.55 5.41 5.62
C ALA A 411 -6.28 4.94 6.34
N GLY A 412 -5.15 5.52 5.91
CA GLY A 412 -3.85 5.39 6.54
C GLY A 412 -3.01 6.63 6.30
N ASN A 413 -1.82 6.66 6.90
CA ASN A 413 -0.84 7.71 6.68
C ASN A 413 0.58 7.13 6.91
N ALA A 414 1.61 7.97 7.00
CA ALA A 414 2.94 7.54 7.37
C ALA A 414 2.93 6.72 8.67
N GLY A 415 3.76 5.69 8.73
CA GLY A 415 3.86 4.80 9.89
C GLY A 415 2.91 3.60 9.87
N THR A 416 1.99 3.49 8.90
CA THR A 416 1.05 2.35 8.86
C THR A 416 1.57 1.12 8.13
N SER A 417 2.79 1.16 7.58
CA SER A 417 3.39 0.03 6.84
C SER A 417 3.49 -1.27 7.64
N SER A 418 3.72 -1.18 8.95
CA SER A 418 3.86 -2.33 9.84
C SER A 418 2.52 -2.90 10.34
N PHE A 419 1.40 -2.17 10.15
CA PHE A 419 0.09 -2.66 10.55
C PHE A 419 -0.51 -3.60 9.51
N PRO A 420 -1.26 -4.64 9.94
CA PRO A 420 -1.73 -5.70 9.06
C PRO A 420 -2.99 -5.32 8.28
N TYR A 421 -3.04 -4.11 7.72
CA TYR A 421 -4.19 -3.61 6.99
C TYR A 421 -3.78 -3.09 5.62
N VAL A 422 -4.58 -3.45 4.63
CA VAL A 422 -4.43 -3.04 3.22
C VAL A 422 -5.49 -2.00 2.91
N ILE A 423 -5.09 -0.89 2.30
CA ILE A 423 -6.03 0.16 1.88
C ILE A 423 -6.85 -0.34 0.70
N TYR A 424 -8.15 -0.05 0.72
CA TYR A 424 -9.10 -0.37 -0.34
C TYR A 424 -10.01 0.81 -0.65
N ASN A 425 -10.76 0.75 -1.75
CA ASN A 425 -11.70 1.77 -2.17
C ASN A 425 -12.88 1.13 -2.92
N ASP A 426 -14.07 1.70 -2.78
CA ASP A 426 -15.25 1.36 -3.57
C ASP A 426 -15.19 1.90 -5.00
N TYR A 427 -14.31 2.87 -5.28
CA TYR A 427 -14.09 3.38 -6.62
C TYR A 427 -13.46 2.31 -7.51
N TYR A 428 -14.05 2.11 -8.70
CA TYR A 428 -13.80 0.92 -9.45
C TYR A 428 -13.41 1.21 -10.90
N ASN A 429 -12.14 1.52 -11.11
CA ASN A 429 -11.53 1.62 -12.43
C ASN A 429 -10.28 0.74 -12.46
N HIS A 430 -10.24 -0.22 -13.39
CA HIS A 430 -9.16 -1.21 -13.43
C HIS A 430 -7.78 -0.57 -13.69
N ARG A 431 -7.71 0.50 -14.50
CA ARG A 431 -6.45 1.22 -14.76
C ARG A 431 -5.99 2.00 -13.53
N ASP A 432 -6.90 2.72 -12.90
CA ASP A 432 -6.61 3.48 -11.67
C ASP A 432 -6.14 2.57 -10.56
N PHE A 433 -6.71 1.37 -10.48
CA PHE A 433 -6.28 0.35 -9.53
C PHE A 433 -4.79 0.01 -9.65
N ILE A 434 -4.29 -0.25 -10.88
CA ILE A 434 -2.88 -0.60 -11.06
C ILE A 434 -1.98 0.60 -10.79
N THR A 435 -2.41 1.81 -11.17
CA THR A 435 -1.69 3.04 -10.84
C THR A 435 -1.56 3.23 -9.33
N ALA A 436 -2.64 2.98 -8.58
CA ALA A 436 -2.61 3.04 -7.10
C ALA A 436 -1.70 1.96 -6.50
N LEU A 437 -1.72 0.73 -7.04
CA LEU A 437 -0.82 -0.34 -6.62
C LEU A 437 0.66 0.06 -6.81
N ILE A 438 0.99 0.67 -7.93
CA ILE A 438 2.32 1.21 -8.22
C ILE A 438 2.69 2.31 -7.21
N ASN A 439 1.80 3.29 -7.02
CA ASN A 439 2.05 4.42 -6.12
C ASN A 439 2.18 3.99 -4.64
N SER A 440 1.44 2.97 -4.20
CA SER A 440 1.52 2.45 -2.83
C SER A 440 2.94 2.03 -2.44
N SER A 441 3.72 1.54 -3.41
CA SER A 441 5.08 1.08 -3.18
C SER A 441 6.09 2.19 -2.81
N PHE A 442 5.80 3.45 -3.14
CA PHE A 442 6.68 4.56 -2.76
C PHE A 442 6.43 5.07 -1.34
N ILE A 443 5.25 4.86 -0.77
CA ILE A 443 4.77 5.59 0.41
C ILE A 443 4.54 4.74 1.67
N GLY A 444 4.95 3.48 1.65
CA GLY A 444 4.85 2.61 2.82
C GLY A 444 3.42 2.24 3.21
N VAL A 445 2.56 2.00 2.22
CA VAL A 445 1.22 1.43 2.40
C VAL A 445 1.00 0.30 1.41
N LEU A 446 0.02 -0.56 1.68
CA LEU A 446 -0.44 -1.57 0.75
C LEU A 446 -1.80 -1.16 0.18
N TRP A 447 -2.06 -1.56 -1.05
CA TRP A 447 -3.31 -1.25 -1.75
C TRP A 447 -3.90 -2.49 -2.42
N THR A 448 -5.23 -2.63 -2.36
CA THR A 448 -6.00 -3.63 -3.08
C THR A 448 -7.35 -3.06 -3.55
N PRO A 449 -7.88 -3.50 -4.72
CA PRO A 449 -9.23 -3.11 -5.13
C PRO A 449 -10.28 -4.01 -4.48
N GLU A 450 -11.52 -3.55 -4.52
CA GLU A 450 -12.69 -4.42 -4.44
C GLU A 450 -13.01 -4.95 -5.85
N VAL A 451 -12.77 -6.23 -6.10
CA VAL A 451 -13.19 -6.84 -7.37
C VAL A 451 -14.62 -7.33 -7.25
N ARG A 452 -15.49 -6.79 -8.08
CA ARG A 452 -16.92 -7.10 -8.13
C ARG A 452 -17.48 -6.71 -9.50
N ALA A 453 -18.77 -6.74 -9.69
CA ALA A 453 -19.56 -6.31 -10.82
C ALA A 453 -18.76 -5.97 -12.10
N SER A 454 -18.79 -6.85 -13.05
CA SER A 454 -18.18 -6.65 -14.37
C SER A 454 -19.24 -6.73 -15.45
N LYS A 455 -19.08 -5.96 -16.52
CA LYS A 455 -20.06 -5.91 -17.62
C LYS A 455 -19.94 -7.10 -18.56
N THR A 456 -18.73 -7.66 -18.68
CA THR A 456 -18.42 -8.76 -19.59
C THR A 456 -17.56 -9.80 -18.90
N SER A 457 -17.57 -11.03 -19.41
CA SER A 457 -16.70 -12.12 -18.96
C SER A 457 -15.21 -11.78 -19.12
N GLU A 458 -14.84 -11.07 -20.19
CA GLU A 458 -13.47 -10.61 -20.40
C GLU A 458 -13.04 -9.62 -19.31
N GLU A 459 -13.86 -8.60 -19.02
CA GLU A 459 -13.58 -7.63 -17.94
C GLU A 459 -13.43 -8.34 -16.61
N TRP A 460 -14.33 -9.27 -16.30
CA TRP A 460 -14.27 -10.09 -15.11
C TRP A 460 -12.95 -10.85 -14.99
N LEU A 461 -12.59 -11.59 -16.04
CA LEU A 461 -11.37 -12.38 -16.04
C LEU A 461 -10.11 -11.52 -15.91
N ARG A 462 -10.01 -10.40 -16.63
CA ARG A 462 -8.85 -9.49 -16.53
C ARG A 462 -8.68 -8.90 -15.14
N ARG A 463 -9.77 -8.56 -14.46
CA ARG A 463 -9.75 -8.08 -13.08
C ARG A 463 -9.33 -9.18 -12.10
N MET A 464 -9.87 -10.38 -12.25
CA MET A 464 -9.50 -11.54 -11.43
C MET A 464 -8.03 -11.92 -11.63
N GLN A 465 -7.52 -11.87 -12.85
CA GLN A 465 -6.10 -12.08 -13.14
C GLN A 465 -5.22 -11.06 -12.39
N THR A 466 -5.60 -9.79 -12.41
CA THR A 466 -4.83 -8.72 -11.77
C THR A 466 -4.85 -8.82 -10.25
N VAL A 467 -6.02 -9.05 -9.63
CA VAL A 467 -6.14 -9.08 -8.16
C VAL A 467 -5.35 -10.24 -7.55
N CYS A 468 -5.15 -11.33 -8.28
CA CYS A 468 -4.32 -12.45 -7.83
C CYS A 468 -2.82 -12.10 -7.68
N PHE A 469 -2.38 -10.96 -8.20
CA PHE A 469 -1.02 -10.41 -8.02
C PHE A 469 -0.99 -9.16 -7.12
N SER A 470 -2.07 -8.87 -6.40
CA SER A 470 -2.17 -7.78 -5.42
C SER A 470 -1.89 -8.28 -3.98
N PRO A 471 -1.75 -7.39 -2.98
CA PRO A 471 -1.56 -7.79 -1.59
C PRO A 471 -2.66 -8.69 -1.03
N VAL A 472 -3.92 -8.47 -1.45
CA VAL A 472 -5.07 -9.32 -1.09
C VAL A 472 -5.78 -9.77 -2.35
N ALA A 473 -5.82 -11.07 -2.61
CA ALA A 473 -6.61 -11.63 -3.70
C ALA A 473 -8.08 -11.75 -3.26
N MET A 474 -8.85 -10.68 -3.48
CA MET A 474 -10.19 -10.53 -2.92
C MET A 474 -11.26 -10.32 -3.99
N LEU A 475 -12.37 -11.02 -3.80
CA LEU A 475 -13.64 -10.74 -4.45
C LEU A 475 -14.61 -10.18 -3.39
N ASP A 476 -15.20 -9.04 -3.67
CA ASP A 476 -16.11 -8.36 -2.76
C ASP A 476 -17.53 -8.25 -3.34
N ALA A 477 -18.38 -9.16 -2.92
CA ALA A 477 -19.74 -9.36 -3.45
C ALA A 477 -20.83 -8.60 -2.67
N TRP A 478 -20.48 -7.67 -1.79
CA TRP A 478 -21.41 -7.07 -0.84
C TRP A 478 -22.67 -6.44 -1.47
N ALA A 479 -22.56 -5.87 -2.66
CA ALA A 479 -23.65 -5.16 -3.34
C ALA A 479 -24.39 -6.02 -4.38
N ASP A 480 -23.69 -6.89 -5.09
CA ASP A 480 -24.18 -7.52 -6.32
C ASP A 480 -24.16 -9.05 -6.32
N GLY A 481 -23.58 -9.66 -5.30
CA GLY A 481 -23.49 -11.09 -5.17
C GLY A 481 -22.58 -11.79 -6.19
N THR A 482 -21.65 -11.06 -6.83
CA THR A 482 -20.71 -11.63 -7.80
C THR A 482 -19.88 -12.75 -7.16
N LYS A 483 -19.66 -13.83 -7.89
CA LYS A 483 -18.94 -15.04 -7.47
C LYS A 483 -17.87 -15.39 -8.48
N PRO A 484 -16.85 -16.17 -8.12
CA PRO A 484 -15.83 -16.59 -9.09
C PRO A 484 -16.39 -17.20 -10.37
N TRP A 485 -17.52 -17.87 -10.27
CA TRP A 485 -18.24 -18.55 -11.36
C TRP A 485 -19.41 -17.76 -11.94
N SER A 486 -19.50 -16.45 -11.69
CA SER A 486 -20.61 -15.63 -12.21
C SER A 486 -20.61 -15.52 -13.75
N PHE A 487 -19.47 -15.80 -14.40
CA PHE A 487 -19.32 -15.86 -15.85
C PHE A 487 -18.86 -17.26 -16.27
N PRO A 488 -19.78 -18.17 -16.63
CA PRO A 488 -19.47 -19.59 -16.86
C PRO A 488 -18.48 -19.84 -18.01
N ASP A 489 -18.43 -18.97 -19.01
CA ASP A 489 -17.53 -19.07 -20.15
C ASP A 489 -16.04 -18.83 -19.82
N VAL A 490 -15.75 -18.23 -18.68
CA VAL A 490 -14.38 -18.00 -18.16
C VAL A 490 -14.13 -18.62 -16.79
N GLU A 491 -15.08 -19.39 -16.25
CA GLU A 491 -14.96 -20.00 -14.91
C GLU A 491 -13.67 -20.79 -14.73
N LYS A 492 -13.29 -21.58 -15.75
CA LYS A 492 -12.05 -22.36 -15.74
C LYS A 492 -10.81 -21.46 -15.55
N GLN A 493 -10.70 -20.39 -16.31
CA GLN A 493 -9.56 -19.46 -16.26
C GLN A 493 -9.52 -18.70 -14.93
N VAL A 494 -10.68 -18.34 -14.38
CA VAL A 494 -10.78 -17.72 -13.04
C VAL A 494 -10.32 -18.71 -11.96
N ASN A 495 -10.66 -19.98 -12.07
CA ASN A 495 -10.17 -21.01 -11.15
C ASN A 495 -8.65 -21.18 -11.27
N GLU A 496 -8.13 -21.28 -12.49
CA GLU A 496 -6.69 -21.46 -12.75
C GLU A 496 -5.86 -20.31 -12.16
N ILE A 497 -6.29 -19.04 -12.32
CA ILE A 497 -5.57 -17.90 -11.75
C ILE A 497 -5.69 -17.84 -10.22
N SER A 498 -6.85 -18.23 -9.66
CA SER A 498 -7.03 -18.31 -8.21
C SER A 498 -6.14 -19.40 -7.59
N LEU A 499 -6.02 -20.56 -8.25
CA LEU A 499 -5.09 -21.62 -7.83
C LEU A 499 -3.63 -21.23 -8.02
N LEU A 500 -3.28 -20.44 -9.06
CA LEU A 500 -1.94 -19.89 -9.21
C LEU A 500 -1.59 -18.97 -8.04
N ARG A 501 -2.54 -18.15 -7.57
CA ARG A 501 -2.34 -17.34 -6.35
C ARG A 501 -1.95 -18.22 -5.15
N MET A 502 -2.67 -19.33 -4.94
CA MET A 502 -2.35 -20.24 -3.85
C MET A 502 -0.95 -20.88 -4.02
N ARG A 503 -0.62 -21.28 -5.24
CA ARG A 503 0.71 -21.84 -5.55
C ARG A 503 1.85 -20.87 -5.29
N LEU A 504 1.62 -19.58 -5.46
CA LEU A 504 2.60 -18.51 -5.25
C LEU A 504 2.79 -18.13 -3.77
N ILE A 505 2.03 -18.68 -2.83
CA ILE A 505 2.14 -18.30 -1.41
C ILE A 505 3.58 -18.39 -0.87
N PRO A 506 4.40 -19.43 -1.15
CA PRO A 506 5.79 -19.46 -0.69
C PRO A 506 6.61 -18.26 -1.18
N TYR A 507 6.44 -17.89 -2.43
CA TYR A 507 7.11 -16.76 -3.06
C TYR A 507 6.60 -15.41 -2.50
N LEU A 508 5.28 -15.23 -2.41
CA LEU A 508 4.66 -14.01 -1.89
C LEU A 508 4.98 -13.80 -0.40
N TYR A 509 4.92 -14.88 0.38
CA TYR A 509 5.23 -14.81 1.80
C TYR A 509 6.68 -14.36 2.04
N THR A 510 7.61 -14.85 1.22
CA THR A 510 9.00 -14.39 1.22
C THR A 510 9.12 -12.91 0.85
N ALA A 511 8.34 -12.42 -0.12
CA ALA A 511 8.33 -11.01 -0.49
C ALA A 511 7.82 -10.12 0.67
N PHE A 512 6.81 -10.57 1.41
CA PHE A 512 6.33 -9.89 2.62
C PHE A 512 7.33 -9.97 3.79
N ALA A 513 8.09 -11.05 3.91
CA ALA A 513 9.21 -11.11 4.86
C ALA A 513 10.29 -10.06 4.50
N GLY A 514 10.62 -9.90 3.22
CA GLY A 514 11.47 -8.81 2.74
C GLY A 514 10.91 -7.42 3.07
N TYR A 515 9.60 -7.25 2.99
CA TYR A 515 8.94 -6.01 3.42
C TYR A 515 9.09 -5.75 4.92
N ALA A 516 8.87 -6.78 5.73
CA ALA A 516 8.96 -6.68 7.19
C ALA A 516 10.39 -6.44 7.69
N PHE A 517 11.37 -7.16 7.17
CA PHE A 517 12.74 -7.15 7.70
C PHE A 517 13.69 -6.21 6.96
N GLU A 518 13.44 -5.97 5.67
CA GLU A 518 14.34 -5.21 4.79
C GLU A 518 13.69 -3.93 4.23
N GLY A 519 12.39 -3.74 4.47
CA GLY A 519 11.63 -2.59 3.99
C GLY A 519 11.31 -2.60 2.49
N THR A 520 11.55 -3.70 1.79
CA THR A 520 11.32 -3.82 0.34
C THR A 520 9.85 -4.08 0.05
N PRO A 521 9.11 -3.19 -0.66
CA PRO A 521 7.70 -3.41 -0.95
C PRO A 521 7.47 -4.69 -1.76
N PRO A 522 6.45 -5.52 -1.40
CA PRO A 522 6.21 -6.80 -2.07
C PRO A 522 5.67 -6.65 -3.50
N MET A 523 4.91 -5.59 -3.77
CA MET A 523 4.52 -5.14 -5.11
C MET A 523 5.16 -3.78 -5.34
N ARG A 524 5.84 -3.57 -6.47
CA ARG A 524 6.67 -2.38 -6.69
C ARG A 524 6.44 -1.74 -8.04
N ALA A 525 6.54 -0.40 -8.05
CA ALA A 525 6.68 0.37 -9.26
C ALA A 525 7.91 -0.10 -10.07
N MET A 526 7.79 -0.10 -11.39
CA MET A 526 8.94 -0.38 -12.27
C MET A 526 10.10 0.59 -12.02
N ASN A 527 9.81 1.84 -11.67
CA ASN A 527 10.82 2.86 -11.35
C ASN A 527 11.73 2.51 -10.16
N LEU A 528 11.32 1.55 -9.33
CA LEU A 528 12.13 1.01 -8.23
C LEU A 528 12.98 -0.19 -8.67
N GLU A 529 12.79 -0.72 -9.89
CA GLU A 529 13.55 -1.87 -10.39
C GLU A 529 14.82 -1.41 -11.10
N PRO A 530 15.99 -1.92 -10.71
CA PRO A 530 17.23 -1.60 -11.39
C PRO A 530 17.21 -1.91 -12.89
N GLY A 531 17.76 -1.01 -13.69
CA GLY A 531 17.80 -1.17 -15.14
C GLY A 531 16.52 -0.88 -15.88
N TYR A 532 15.45 -0.45 -15.20
CA TYR A 532 14.24 0.04 -15.82
C TYR A 532 14.44 1.47 -16.35
N ALA A 533 14.11 1.70 -17.61
CA ALA A 533 14.05 3.02 -18.21
C ALA A 533 12.84 3.07 -19.16
N ALA A 534 12.02 4.09 -19.02
CA ALA A 534 10.93 4.37 -19.92
C ALA A 534 11.04 5.80 -20.44
N ASP A 535 10.88 5.96 -21.76
CA ASP A 535 10.70 7.28 -22.36
C ASP A 535 9.32 7.80 -22.01
N GLU A 536 9.27 8.90 -21.27
CA GLU A 536 8.05 9.58 -20.90
C GLU A 536 7.78 10.72 -21.87
N GLN A 537 6.66 10.66 -22.56
CA GLN A 537 6.19 11.74 -23.43
C GLN A 537 5.24 12.64 -22.63
N ILE A 538 5.48 13.94 -22.71
CA ILE A 538 4.58 14.96 -22.16
C ILE A 538 3.64 15.40 -23.26
N GLU A 539 2.35 15.27 -23.04
CA GLU A 539 1.31 15.78 -23.93
C GLU A 539 0.51 16.91 -23.27
N LYS A 540 0.11 17.89 -24.07
CA LYS A 540 -0.91 18.85 -23.62
C LYS A 540 -2.23 18.12 -23.47
N GLY A 541 -2.79 18.14 -22.28
CA GLY A 541 -4.04 17.44 -21.97
C GLY A 541 -5.26 18.19 -22.50
N LYS A 542 -6.26 17.43 -22.95
CA LYS A 542 -7.64 17.88 -23.03
C LYS A 542 -8.33 17.50 -21.73
N LEU A 543 -8.86 18.48 -21.02
CA LEU A 543 -9.77 18.24 -19.92
C LEU A 543 -11.19 18.14 -20.46
N ASP A 544 -11.87 17.02 -20.18
CA ASP A 544 -13.29 16.79 -20.54
C ASP A 544 -13.62 17.04 -22.03
N GLY A 545 -12.69 16.69 -22.93
CA GLY A 545 -12.89 16.82 -24.37
C GLY A 545 -12.77 18.24 -24.92
N THR A 546 -12.48 19.24 -24.09
CA THR A 546 -12.24 20.62 -24.51
C THR A 546 -10.75 20.97 -24.45
N GLU A 547 -10.28 21.74 -25.43
CA GLU A 547 -8.95 22.31 -25.36
C GLU A 547 -8.89 23.35 -24.26
N ASN A 548 -8.08 23.08 -23.22
CA ASN A 548 -7.80 24.07 -22.19
C ASN A 548 -6.34 24.52 -22.29
N PRO A 549 -6.06 25.75 -22.76
CA PRO A 549 -4.70 26.25 -22.91
C PRO A 549 -3.98 26.42 -21.58
N TYR A 550 -4.71 26.35 -20.47
CA TYR A 550 -4.17 26.41 -19.10
C TYR A 550 -4.07 25.04 -18.44
N ALA A 551 -4.41 23.97 -19.15
CA ALA A 551 -4.23 22.62 -18.63
C ALA A 551 -2.76 22.30 -18.46
N MET A 552 -2.45 21.60 -17.39
CA MET A 552 -1.10 21.03 -17.20
C MET A 552 -0.82 20.00 -18.30
N ALA A 553 0.43 19.88 -18.70
CA ALA A 553 0.85 18.81 -19.60
C ALA A 553 0.53 17.45 -18.95
N VAL A 554 -0.16 16.59 -19.70
CA VAL A 554 -0.42 15.22 -19.26
C VAL A 554 0.76 14.36 -19.68
N LYS A 555 1.41 13.76 -18.68
CA LYS A 555 2.50 12.82 -18.91
C LYS A 555 1.95 11.50 -19.42
N ARG A 556 2.55 10.98 -20.49
CA ARG A 556 2.41 9.57 -20.85
C ARG A 556 3.38 8.75 -20.03
N GLU A 557 2.85 8.03 -19.06
CA GLU A 557 3.64 7.19 -18.15
C GLU A 557 3.31 5.72 -18.38
N VAL A 558 4.32 4.87 -18.16
CA VAL A 558 4.08 3.43 -18.02
C VAL A 558 3.59 3.18 -16.60
N LYS A 559 2.30 2.94 -16.46
CA LYS A 559 1.59 2.77 -15.19
C LYS A 559 0.65 1.57 -15.17
N ASP A 560 0.97 0.57 -15.98
CA ASP A 560 0.17 -0.64 -16.18
C ASP A 560 1.00 -1.92 -16.13
N GLN A 561 2.21 -1.86 -15.56
CA GLN A 561 3.05 -3.01 -15.23
C GLN A 561 3.80 -2.75 -13.92
N PHE A 562 4.11 -3.81 -13.18
CA PHE A 562 4.71 -3.73 -11.86
C PHE A 562 5.51 -5.00 -11.51
N MET A 563 6.42 -4.89 -10.55
CA MET A 563 7.14 -6.02 -10.00
C MET A 563 6.37 -6.66 -8.84
N VAL A 564 6.44 -7.98 -8.72
CA VAL A 564 5.94 -8.75 -7.58
C VAL A 564 7.08 -9.58 -7.02
N GLY A 565 7.42 -9.36 -5.75
CA GLY A 565 8.60 -9.97 -5.15
C GLY A 565 9.87 -9.62 -5.91
N GLU A 566 10.88 -10.46 -5.81
CA GLU A 566 12.21 -10.20 -6.38
C GLU A 566 12.29 -10.43 -7.90
N ASN A 567 11.51 -11.39 -8.42
CA ASN A 567 11.79 -11.97 -9.73
C ASN A 567 10.69 -11.80 -10.78
N LEU A 568 9.45 -11.44 -10.38
CA LEU A 568 8.30 -11.40 -11.29
C LEU A 568 7.96 -9.99 -11.76
N LEU A 569 7.85 -9.80 -13.07
CA LEU A 569 7.23 -8.64 -13.71
C LEU A 569 5.84 -9.04 -14.18
N VAL A 570 4.81 -8.28 -13.78
CA VAL A 570 3.40 -8.52 -14.13
C VAL A 570 2.89 -7.37 -15.00
N ALA A 571 2.30 -7.71 -16.15
CA ALA A 571 1.85 -6.74 -17.14
C ALA A 571 0.40 -7.02 -17.57
N PRO A 572 -0.61 -6.62 -16.78
CA PRO A 572 -2.01 -6.90 -17.06
C PRO A 572 -2.51 -6.30 -18.37
N LEU A 573 -3.51 -6.93 -18.98
CA LEU A 573 -4.34 -6.34 -20.03
C LEU A 573 -5.68 -5.88 -19.44
N PHE A 574 -6.32 -4.96 -20.16
CA PHE A 574 -7.65 -4.48 -19.84
C PHE A 574 -8.67 -5.03 -20.84
N ALA A 575 -9.94 -5.02 -20.46
CA ALA A 575 -11.01 -5.48 -21.37
C ALA A 575 -10.98 -4.71 -22.70
N GLY A 576 -11.08 -5.44 -23.80
CA GLY A 576 -10.99 -4.92 -25.16
C GLY A 576 -9.56 -4.79 -25.71
N GLU A 577 -8.54 -5.08 -24.92
CA GLU A 577 -7.15 -5.12 -25.38
C GLU A 577 -6.75 -6.54 -25.79
N THR A 578 -6.36 -6.71 -27.05
CA THR A 578 -5.85 -7.99 -27.56
C THR A 578 -4.34 -8.08 -27.54
N GLU A 579 -3.67 -6.93 -27.44
CA GLU A 579 -2.22 -6.81 -27.34
C GLU A 579 -1.82 -5.64 -26.44
N ARG A 580 -0.58 -5.67 -25.94
CA ARG A 580 0.01 -4.55 -25.22
C ARG A 580 1.53 -4.51 -25.42
N LYS A 581 2.10 -3.34 -25.17
CA LYS A 581 3.55 -3.17 -25.03
C LYS A 581 3.96 -3.44 -23.58
N VAL A 582 5.07 -4.14 -23.42
CA VAL A 582 5.73 -4.36 -22.12
C VAL A 582 7.14 -3.83 -22.21
N ILE A 583 7.55 -2.99 -21.27
CA ILE A 583 8.93 -2.50 -21.16
C ILE A 583 9.69 -3.42 -20.23
N LEU A 584 10.63 -4.16 -20.78
CA LEU A 584 11.51 -5.03 -20.01
C LEU A 584 12.68 -4.21 -19.46
N PRO A 585 13.02 -4.31 -18.15
CA PRO A 585 14.27 -3.79 -17.63
C PRO A 585 15.49 -4.43 -18.31
N GLN A 586 16.66 -3.79 -18.21
CA GLN A 586 17.90 -4.32 -18.76
C GLN A 586 18.16 -5.75 -18.27
N GLY A 587 18.64 -6.62 -19.17
CA GLY A 587 18.85 -8.04 -18.93
C GLY A 587 17.80 -8.91 -19.61
N ARG A 588 18.00 -10.21 -19.51
CA ARG A 588 17.12 -11.19 -20.17
C ARG A 588 15.91 -11.49 -19.29
N TRP A 589 14.73 -11.59 -19.94
CA TRP A 589 13.46 -11.89 -19.29
C TRP A 589 12.77 -13.06 -19.99
N TYR A 590 12.18 -13.93 -19.21
CA TYR A 590 11.58 -15.18 -19.68
C TYR A 590 10.08 -15.24 -19.33
N ASP A 591 9.28 -15.78 -20.23
CA ASP A 591 7.86 -16.02 -19.98
C ASP A 591 7.67 -17.00 -18.82
N PHE A 592 6.90 -16.60 -17.82
CA PHE A 592 6.69 -17.39 -16.59
C PHE A 592 6.10 -18.78 -16.86
N TYR A 593 5.21 -18.90 -17.85
CA TYR A 593 4.47 -20.13 -18.11
C TYR A 593 5.28 -21.12 -18.96
N THR A 594 6.01 -20.63 -19.91
CA THR A 594 6.72 -21.45 -20.91
C THR A 594 8.21 -21.55 -20.71
N GLY A 595 8.83 -20.58 -20.03
CA GLY A 595 10.29 -20.47 -19.91
C GLY A 595 10.99 -19.91 -21.15
N LYS A 596 10.24 -19.54 -22.20
CA LYS A 596 10.82 -18.95 -23.41
C LYS A 596 11.34 -17.56 -23.17
N LEU A 597 12.46 -17.22 -23.82
CA LEU A 597 13.00 -15.86 -23.81
C LEU A 597 11.93 -14.89 -24.37
N ALA A 598 11.59 -13.88 -23.58
CA ALA A 598 10.66 -12.83 -23.96
C ALA A 598 11.38 -11.62 -24.59
N GLY A 599 12.55 -11.26 -24.04
CA GLY A 599 13.37 -10.16 -24.54
C GLY A 599 14.59 -9.86 -23.66
N GLU A 600 15.37 -8.85 -24.06
CA GLU A 600 16.67 -8.50 -23.43
C GLU A 600 16.77 -7.00 -23.05
N GLY A 601 15.72 -6.41 -22.51
CA GLY A 601 15.72 -5.01 -22.07
C GLY A 601 15.12 -4.04 -23.08
N GLU A 602 14.36 -4.55 -24.03
CA GLU A 602 13.61 -3.74 -25.01
C GLU A 602 12.11 -3.67 -24.68
N VAL A 603 11.42 -2.90 -25.48
CA VAL A 603 9.94 -2.88 -25.50
C VAL A 603 9.46 -4.01 -26.39
N ILE A 604 8.72 -4.95 -25.82
CA ILE A 604 8.10 -6.05 -26.57
C ILE A 604 6.60 -5.81 -26.75
N THR A 605 6.03 -6.34 -27.83
CA THR A 605 4.56 -6.38 -28.03
C THR A 605 4.10 -7.81 -27.81
N VAL A 606 3.09 -7.98 -26.95
CA VAL A 606 2.58 -9.30 -26.59
C VAL A 606 1.07 -9.36 -26.80
N SER A 607 0.59 -10.51 -27.27
CA SER A 607 -0.82 -10.78 -27.56
C SER A 607 -1.22 -12.08 -26.85
N PRO A 608 -1.33 -12.07 -25.50
CA PRO A 608 -1.76 -13.25 -24.76
C PRO A 608 -3.24 -13.52 -25.03
N GLY A 609 -3.65 -14.78 -25.01
CA GLY A 609 -5.07 -15.13 -24.99
C GLY A 609 -5.75 -14.68 -23.68
N LEU A 610 -7.04 -14.98 -23.54
CA LEU A 610 -7.79 -14.74 -22.30
C LEU A 610 -7.32 -15.63 -21.14
N ASP A 611 -6.67 -16.73 -21.44
CA ASP A 611 -6.19 -17.72 -20.46
C ASP A 611 -4.97 -17.25 -19.63
N ARG A 612 -4.33 -16.15 -20.03
CA ARG A 612 -3.08 -15.72 -19.37
C ARG A 612 -3.02 -14.21 -19.14
N ILE A 613 -2.50 -13.85 -17.97
CA ILE A 613 -1.94 -12.54 -17.68
C ILE A 613 -0.43 -12.61 -17.99
N PRO A 614 0.16 -11.68 -18.74
CA PRO A 614 1.59 -11.66 -18.98
C PRO A 614 2.39 -11.53 -17.69
N VAL A 615 3.25 -12.51 -17.46
CA VAL A 615 4.18 -12.54 -16.32
C VAL A 615 5.54 -12.97 -16.84
N TYR A 616 6.57 -12.23 -16.45
CA TYR A 616 7.95 -12.49 -16.86
C TYR A 616 8.87 -12.66 -15.66
N VAL A 617 9.91 -13.46 -15.84
CA VAL A 617 10.90 -13.75 -14.81
C VAL A 617 12.27 -13.34 -15.30
N LYS A 618 13.05 -12.65 -14.48
CA LYS A 618 14.41 -12.26 -14.83
C LYS A 618 15.36 -13.46 -14.91
N ASP A 619 16.42 -13.33 -15.70
CA ASP A 619 17.45 -14.37 -15.90
C ASP A 619 18.13 -14.77 -14.59
N GLY A 620 18.14 -16.06 -14.29
CA GLY A 620 18.57 -16.63 -13.02
C GLY A 620 17.49 -16.59 -11.93
N GLY A 621 16.30 -16.06 -12.22
CA GLY A 621 15.20 -15.95 -11.27
C GLY A 621 14.69 -17.32 -10.81
N ILE A 622 14.50 -17.46 -9.50
CA ILE A 622 13.93 -18.65 -8.87
C ILE A 622 12.54 -18.32 -8.33
N VAL A 623 11.56 -19.18 -8.62
CA VAL A 623 10.18 -19.06 -8.15
C VAL A 623 9.76 -20.38 -7.50
N PRO A 624 9.73 -20.44 -6.15
CA PRO A 624 9.17 -21.60 -5.44
C PRO A 624 7.65 -21.58 -5.48
N LEU A 625 7.04 -22.71 -5.81
CA LEU A 625 5.61 -22.91 -5.93
C LEU A 625 5.18 -24.10 -5.07
N CYS A 626 4.10 -23.98 -4.31
CA CYS A 626 3.46 -25.14 -3.73
C CYS A 626 2.46 -25.80 -4.73
N PRO A 627 1.91 -26.99 -4.41
CA PRO A 627 0.84 -27.58 -5.22
C PRO A 627 -0.39 -26.67 -5.33
N PRO A 628 -1.27 -26.89 -6.31
CA PRO A 628 -2.54 -26.16 -6.41
C PRO A 628 -3.49 -26.64 -5.29
N ILE A 629 -3.48 -25.93 -4.17
CA ILE A 629 -4.32 -26.20 -2.99
C ILE A 629 -5.49 -25.23 -2.92
N THR A 630 -6.58 -25.66 -2.32
CA THR A 630 -7.80 -24.84 -2.13
C THR A 630 -7.94 -24.30 -0.70
N GLU A 631 -7.15 -24.79 0.23
CA GLU A 631 -7.16 -24.40 1.65
C GLU A 631 -5.74 -24.47 2.23
N LEU A 632 -5.53 -23.81 3.37
CA LEU A 632 -4.29 -23.86 4.15
C LEU A 632 -4.60 -24.56 5.48
N ASP A 633 -4.46 -25.87 5.48
CA ASP A 633 -4.82 -26.76 6.60
C ASP A 633 -3.65 -27.06 7.56
N GLY A 634 -2.50 -26.39 7.38
CA GLY A 634 -1.28 -26.62 8.16
C GLY A 634 -0.45 -27.84 7.71
N THR A 635 -0.89 -28.57 6.68
CA THR A 635 -0.10 -29.65 6.10
C THR A 635 1.20 -29.12 5.50
N LYS A 636 2.31 -29.78 5.81
CA LYS A 636 3.61 -29.44 5.17
C LYS A 636 3.61 -29.89 3.72
N LEU A 637 3.96 -28.96 2.83
CA LEU A 637 3.82 -29.12 1.38
C LEU A 637 5.16 -29.40 0.70
N PRO A 638 5.18 -30.15 -0.40
CA PRO A 638 6.32 -30.19 -1.31
C PRO A 638 6.43 -28.89 -2.09
N LEU A 639 7.61 -28.58 -2.64
CA LEU A 639 7.82 -27.42 -3.49
C LEU A 639 8.29 -27.81 -4.89
N GLU A 640 7.67 -27.20 -5.89
CA GLU A 640 8.21 -27.08 -7.24
C GLU A 640 9.05 -25.81 -7.30
N ILE A 641 10.34 -25.95 -7.58
CA ILE A 641 11.28 -24.84 -7.67
C ILE A 641 11.58 -24.57 -9.13
N ARG A 642 11.02 -23.52 -9.69
CA ARG A 642 11.28 -23.10 -11.06
C ARG A 642 12.48 -22.18 -11.13
N HIS A 643 13.42 -22.49 -12.01
CA HIS A 643 14.55 -21.64 -12.35
C HIS A 643 14.47 -21.24 -13.83
N TYR A 644 14.66 -19.94 -14.10
CA TYR A 644 14.49 -19.36 -15.43
C TYR A 644 15.82 -18.87 -15.99
N GLY A 645 16.02 -19.11 -17.29
CA GLY A 645 17.14 -18.59 -18.04
C GLY A 645 18.44 -19.32 -17.84
N SER A 646 19.56 -18.66 -18.15
CA SER A 646 20.89 -19.25 -18.28
C SER A 646 21.87 -18.88 -17.16
N LYS A 647 21.55 -17.91 -16.32
CA LYS A 647 22.39 -17.51 -15.20
C LYS A 647 22.17 -18.41 -13.99
N PRO A 648 23.19 -18.60 -13.13
CA PRO A 648 22.96 -19.20 -11.82
C PRO A 648 21.99 -18.33 -11.01
N GLY A 649 21.29 -18.94 -10.06
CA GLY A 649 20.30 -18.27 -9.23
C GLY A 649 20.44 -18.60 -7.76
N THR A 650 20.06 -17.65 -6.91
CA THR A 650 19.93 -17.84 -5.47
C THR A 650 18.64 -17.20 -5.00
N PHE A 651 17.90 -17.88 -4.15
CA PHE A 651 16.68 -17.37 -3.54
C PHE A 651 16.62 -17.75 -2.06
N ARG A 652 16.32 -16.79 -1.20
CA ARG A 652 16.15 -17.00 0.24
C ARG A 652 14.66 -17.17 0.55
N LEU A 653 14.22 -18.39 0.72
CA LEU A 653 12.83 -18.73 1.03
C LEU A 653 12.56 -18.59 2.53
N TYR A 654 11.67 -17.70 2.90
CA TYR A 654 11.26 -17.47 4.29
C TYR A 654 10.22 -18.49 4.74
N ASP A 655 10.33 -18.96 5.98
CA ASP A 655 9.35 -19.84 6.61
C ASP A 655 9.25 -19.59 8.12
N ASP A 656 8.02 -19.62 8.64
CA ASP A 656 7.63 -19.59 10.04
C ASP A 656 6.28 -20.31 10.23
N ASP A 657 5.68 -20.24 11.41
CA ASP A 657 4.39 -20.88 11.68
C ASP A 657 3.21 -20.31 10.88
N GLY A 658 3.35 -19.10 10.30
CA GLY A 658 2.32 -18.44 9.51
C GLY A 658 1.14 -17.87 10.28
N GLU A 659 1.14 -17.93 11.60
CA GLU A 659 -0.01 -17.63 12.46
C GLU A 659 0.30 -16.65 13.60
N THR A 660 1.47 -16.80 14.26
CA THR A 660 1.81 -16.07 15.48
C THR A 660 2.84 -14.97 15.26
N TYR A 661 3.01 -14.11 16.26
CA TYR A 661 4.10 -13.13 16.33
C TYR A 661 5.44 -13.72 16.85
N ASN A 662 5.56 -15.04 16.94
CA ASN A 662 6.80 -15.68 17.42
C ASN A 662 8.01 -15.38 16.53
N TYR A 663 7.78 -15.03 15.26
CA TYR A 663 8.86 -14.56 14.38
C TYR A 663 9.61 -13.34 14.94
N GLU A 664 8.95 -12.47 15.73
CA GLU A 664 9.59 -11.33 16.40
C GLU A 664 10.59 -11.80 17.47
N LYS A 665 10.46 -13.03 17.96
CA LYS A 665 11.36 -13.70 18.91
C LYS A 665 12.43 -14.55 18.22
N GLY A 666 12.49 -14.50 16.87
CA GLY A 666 13.45 -15.26 16.06
C GLY A 666 13.00 -16.68 15.69
N GLU A 667 11.72 -17.03 15.92
CA GLU A 667 11.16 -18.31 15.49
C GLU A 667 10.76 -18.28 14.00
N TYR A 668 11.77 -18.20 13.16
CA TYR A 668 11.65 -18.29 11.70
C TYR A 668 12.93 -18.86 11.10
N THR A 669 12.88 -19.24 9.84
CA THR A 669 14.05 -19.70 9.11
C THR A 669 14.06 -19.17 7.67
N TYR A 670 15.26 -19.05 7.10
CA TYR A 670 15.46 -18.87 5.68
C TYR A 670 16.10 -20.13 5.10
N LEU A 671 15.39 -20.79 4.20
CA LEU A 671 16.00 -21.83 3.35
C LEU A 671 16.71 -21.13 2.20
N THR A 672 17.91 -21.58 1.86
CA THR A 672 18.63 -21.07 0.69
C THR A 672 18.47 -22.04 -0.46
N ILE A 673 17.84 -21.57 -1.54
CA ILE A 673 17.69 -22.29 -2.80
C ILE A 673 18.75 -21.76 -3.76
N THR A 674 19.59 -22.65 -4.30
CA THR A 674 20.60 -22.31 -5.30
C THR A 674 20.41 -23.14 -6.54
N VAL A 675 20.70 -22.56 -7.70
CA VAL A 675 20.84 -23.29 -8.96
C VAL A 675 22.15 -22.85 -9.60
N ASP A 676 23.08 -23.79 -9.68
CA ASP A 676 24.37 -23.64 -10.38
C ASP A 676 24.19 -23.99 -11.87
N VAL A 677 24.91 -23.27 -12.72
CA VAL A 677 24.92 -23.50 -14.17
C VAL A 677 26.36 -23.79 -14.59
N ALA A 678 26.59 -24.98 -15.08
CA ALA A 678 27.90 -25.38 -15.58
C ALA A 678 28.20 -24.76 -16.97
N PRO A 679 29.49 -24.74 -17.42
CA PRO A 679 29.86 -24.20 -18.72
C PRO A 679 29.17 -24.88 -19.92
N ASP A 680 28.75 -26.14 -19.79
CA ASP A 680 28.00 -26.88 -20.80
C ASP A 680 26.49 -26.58 -20.77
N GLY A 681 26.02 -25.66 -19.86
CA GLY A 681 24.63 -25.29 -19.70
C GLY A 681 23.82 -26.23 -18.79
N SER A 682 24.43 -27.31 -18.29
CA SER A 682 23.75 -28.19 -17.31
C SER A 682 23.50 -27.47 -15.99
N LYS A 683 22.38 -27.79 -15.35
CA LYS A 683 21.92 -27.09 -14.13
C LYS A 683 21.82 -28.07 -12.96
N GLN A 684 22.21 -27.59 -11.79
CA GLN A 684 22.08 -28.34 -10.54
C GLN A 684 21.48 -27.48 -9.45
N GLY A 685 20.28 -27.85 -9.01
CA GLY A 685 19.56 -27.17 -7.93
C GLY A 685 19.85 -27.82 -6.58
N LYS A 686 19.88 -26.98 -5.54
CA LYS A 686 20.04 -27.40 -4.15
C LYS A 686 19.20 -26.54 -3.22
N VAL A 687 18.61 -27.16 -2.20
CA VAL A 687 18.00 -26.47 -1.06
C VAL A 687 18.84 -26.73 0.19
N SER A 688 19.24 -25.66 0.86
CA SER A 688 20.01 -25.73 2.10
C SER A 688 19.19 -25.16 3.25
N VAL A 689 19.09 -25.92 4.32
CA VAL A 689 18.41 -25.51 5.57
C VAL A 689 19.50 -25.26 6.61
N PRO A 690 19.46 -24.14 7.34
CA PRO A 690 20.41 -23.91 8.43
C PRO A 690 20.29 -25.00 9.51
N GLU A 691 21.40 -25.46 10.02
CA GLU A 691 21.46 -26.52 11.03
C GLU A 691 20.67 -26.13 12.29
N GLY A 692 19.84 -27.03 12.81
CA GLY A 692 19.05 -26.85 14.02
C GLY A 692 17.85 -25.91 13.88
N ARG A 693 17.54 -25.46 12.67
CA ARG A 693 16.35 -24.64 12.42
C ARG A 693 15.13 -25.48 12.03
N GLU A 694 13.96 -25.09 12.52
CA GLU A 694 12.70 -25.70 12.19
C GLU A 694 12.20 -25.24 10.79
N ILE A 695 11.50 -26.13 10.10
CA ILE A 695 10.71 -25.82 8.91
C ILE A 695 9.26 -26.13 9.24
N TRP A 696 8.39 -25.13 9.10
CA TRP A 696 6.97 -25.24 9.47
C TRP A 696 6.08 -25.69 8.31
N SER A 697 6.36 -25.20 7.10
CA SER A 697 5.44 -25.27 5.96
C SER A 697 5.82 -26.29 4.90
N TYR A 698 7.07 -26.79 4.88
CA TYR A 698 7.57 -27.64 3.82
C TYR A 698 8.00 -29.01 4.34
N ASN A 699 7.69 -30.07 3.56
CA ASN A 699 7.96 -31.45 3.94
C ASN A 699 9.37 -31.94 3.57
N GLY A 700 10.18 -31.11 2.91
CA GLY A 700 11.53 -31.45 2.45
C GLY A 700 11.59 -32.07 1.05
N GLU A 701 10.46 -32.25 0.38
CA GLU A 701 10.40 -32.71 -1.02
C GLU A 701 10.51 -31.50 -1.94
N TYR A 702 11.61 -31.42 -2.70
CA TYR A 702 11.91 -30.31 -3.60
C TYR A 702 12.12 -30.85 -5.02
N THR A 703 11.26 -30.42 -5.95
CA THR A 703 11.37 -30.75 -7.38
C THR A 703 11.86 -29.55 -8.15
N PHE A 704 13.07 -29.61 -8.71
CA PHE A 704 13.60 -28.56 -9.56
C PHE A 704 13.05 -28.68 -10.99
N ARG A 705 12.58 -27.56 -11.52
CA ARG A 705 12.15 -27.42 -12.89
C ARG A 705 12.92 -26.30 -13.57
N TYR A 706 13.81 -26.67 -14.47
CA TYR A 706 14.59 -25.72 -15.24
C TYR A 706 13.78 -25.27 -16.45
N MET A 707 13.29 -24.02 -16.36
CA MET A 707 12.47 -23.41 -17.41
C MET A 707 13.40 -22.86 -18.49
N THR A 708 13.66 -23.67 -19.50
CA THR A 708 14.45 -23.34 -20.70
C THR A 708 13.66 -23.76 -21.92
N GLU A 709 14.01 -23.19 -23.10
CA GLU A 709 13.46 -23.61 -24.39
C GLU A 709 13.65 -25.11 -24.64
#